data_aacdbe3cbde912a07b09fbbe73c5ba7c
#
_entry.id   aacdbe3cbde912a07b09fbbe73c5ba7c
#
_cell.length_a   1.000
_cell.length_b   1.000
_cell.length_c   1.000
_cell.angle_alpha   90.00
_cell.angle_beta   90.00
_cell.angle_gamma   90.00
#
_symmetry.space_group_name_H-M   'P 1'
#
loop_
_entity.id
_entity.type
_entity.pdbx_description
1 polymer ?
#
loop_
_entity_poly.entity_id
_entity_poly.type
_entity_poly.pdbx_seq_one_letter_code
_entity_poly.pdbx_strand_id
1 'polypeptide(L)'
;MTEQMDSRFLTARKNYIERQFSQLNDMQRQAVLTTEGPLLLLAGAGSGKTIVLINRIANLMRFGRGSDCCEISHAVTEDDVAFLENLGDDPSPDDTRRADALCAVEPAAPWSIIAITFTNKAANEMKERLSNLLGPQAQDIWAMTFHSACCRILRRDIERMGFTRSFTIYDSSDSERIMKEIIKDMELDDKTFPAKYVLGAISREKDKMVSPGEMLDRAERTGDIRAQHIARAYGKYQTRMKDNNALDFDDIIYITVQLLQQNEDVLQYYQRKFRYVLVDEYQDTNHMQYLLTSLLAGGHENICVVGDDDQSIYRFRGATIENILNFEKQYRGARVIRLEQNYRSTQAILTAANAVIAHNLGRKGKKLWTANAQGDPVLVYEASDEGSEGNFVAGQILAGSRGKNFKDYAILYRTNAQSNAMEFALKRNGIPYRVIGGTRFFDRAEVKDMLSYLCVINNRADDLRLGRIINNPPRGLGAKTIETARRLAEAEGKPLYSVISDPYSYAPLEKSAIKMMQFSAIIEGMAQLLEDGMSLPDFYDELLIRTGYVDMLESKDTEENKTRLENVRELKSSINSYVENAETPTLAGFLEEIALYTDLEQYNENDDAVVMMTMHSAKGLEFPHVFLVGFEDGLFPGMRAIGDAEEMEEERRLCYVAITRAKQSLTITHARQRMIYGRTSSALPSRFLREIPEECIVKKGGYHRTSTSEHSGYSAYGSHAPQTRKPRSSILSAAPAAPTPCLELNQGDMVMHAAFGRGLVLSVRKMGGDALLEIAFDDIGTKKLMAKTASAHMKKL
;
A
#
# COMPACT_ATOMS: atom_id res chain seq x y z
N MET A 1 48.48 33.06 14.15
CA MET A 1 48.73 32.14 13.00
C MET A 1 47.73 30.98 12.97
N THR A 2 47.43 30.37 14.07
CA THR A 2 46.46 29.25 14.15
C THR A 2 45.05 29.58 13.68
N GLU A 3 44.39 30.63 14.19
CA GLU A 3 43.02 30.99 13.77
C GLU A 3 42.86 31.27 12.26
N GLN A 4 43.83 31.85 11.62
CA GLN A 4 43.75 32.11 10.18
C GLN A 4 43.95 30.84 9.37
N MET A 5 44.80 29.91 9.83
CA MET A 5 44.99 28.59 9.23
C MET A 5 43.75 27.72 9.40
N ASP A 6 43.14 27.70 10.60
CA ASP A 6 41.93 26.98 10.89
C ASP A 6 40.75 27.46 9.99
N SER A 7 40.60 28.77 9.83
CA SER A 7 39.60 29.36 8.92
C SER A 7 39.80 28.97 7.46
N ARG A 8 41.03 28.94 6.98
CA ARG A 8 41.38 28.47 5.61
C ARG A 8 41.08 27.00 5.44
N PHE A 9 41.49 26.18 6.43
CA PHE A 9 41.19 24.75 6.43
C PHE A 9 39.69 24.48 6.35
N LEU A 10 38.89 25.10 7.22
CA LEU A 10 37.43 24.92 7.24
C LEU A 10 36.79 25.34 5.91
N THR A 11 37.32 26.38 5.28
CA THR A 11 36.83 26.81 3.94
C THR A 11 37.21 25.80 2.87
N ALA A 12 38.46 25.32 2.89
CA ALA A 12 38.94 24.32 1.93
C ALA A 12 38.20 22.98 2.08
N ARG A 13 37.97 22.54 3.35
CA ARG A 13 37.16 21.37 3.67
C ARG A 13 35.74 21.48 3.13
N LYS A 14 35.07 22.60 3.40
CA LYS A 14 33.73 22.85 2.91
C LYS A 14 33.67 22.80 1.39
N ASN A 15 34.55 23.49 0.71
CA ASN A 15 34.63 23.49 -0.75
C ASN A 15 34.90 22.10 -1.32
N TYR A 16 35.78 21.30 -0.69
CA TYR A 16 36.05 19.94 -1.12
C TYR A 16 34.79 19.06 -0.98
N ILE A 17 34.13 19.08 0.15
CA ILE A 17 32.93 18.27 0.39
C ILE A 17 31.80 18.71 -0.55
N GLU A 18 31.57 20.02 -0.73
CA GLU A 18 30.54 20.54 -1.65
C GLU A 18 30.77 20.09 -3.10
N ARG A 19 32.01 20.02 -3.55
CA ARG A 19 32.38 19.52 -4.90
C ARG A 19 32.00 18.07 -5.11
N GLN A 20 32.05 17.23 -4.07
CA GLN A 20 31.64 15.82 -4.16
C GLN A 20 30.16 15.64 -4.51
N PHE A 21 29.33 16.66 -4.26
CA PHE A 21 27.88 16.68 -4.50
C PHE A 21 27.47 17.75 -5.53
N SER A 22 28.37 18.13 -6.44
CA SER A 22 28.15 19.14 -7.48
C SER A 22 27.02 18.81 -8.46
N GLN A 23 26.72 17.50 -8.65
CA GLN A 23 25.63 17.02 -9.50
C GLN A 23 24.23 17.31 -8.91
N LEU A 24 24.14 17.68 -7.62
CA LEU A 24 22.89 18.04 -6.95
C LEU A 24 22.59 19.52 -7.11
N ASN A 25 21.28 19.87 -7.18
CA ASN A 25 20.90 21.26 -7.09
C ASN A 25 21.16 21.83 -5.69
N ASP A 26 21.06 23.15 -5.52
CA ASP A 26 21.43 23.83 -4.28
C ASP A 26 20.63 23.32 -3.06
N MET A 27 19.31 23.11 -3.20
CA MET A 27 18.47 22.62 -2.13
C MET A 27 18.75 21.15 -1.77
N GLN A 28 18.98 20.33 -2.78
CA GLN A 28 19.39 18.93 -2.59
C GLN A 28 20.76 18.86 -1.90
N ARG A 29 21.72 19.65 -2.35
CA ARG A 29 23.06 19.71 -1.76
C ARG A 29 23.01 20.22 -0.33
N GLN A 30 22.22 21.26 -0.03
CA GLN A 30 21.99 21.72 1.33
C GLN A 30 21.43 20.62 2.24
N ALA A 31 20.47 19.82 1.74
CA ALA A 31 19.89 18.69 2.46
C ALA A 31 20.93 17.59 2.76
N VAL A 32 21.82 17.31 1.84
CA VAL A 32 22.91 16.34 2.00
C VAL A 32 23.93 16.80 3.03
N LEU A 33 24.30 18.08 2.99
CA LEU A 33 25.35 18.66 3.82
C LEU A 33 24.90 18.99 5.25
N THR A 34 23.58 19.06 5.53
CA THR A 34 23.05 19.27 6.89
C THR A 34 23.09 17.94 7.64
N THR A 35 23.98 17.70 8.57
CA THR A 35 24.26 16.38 9.18
C THR A 35 23.49 16.11 10.46
N GLU A 36 23.51 17.00 11.42
CA GLU A 36 23.02 16.80 12.78
C GLU A 36 21.65 17.47 13.02
N GLY A 37 20.92 16.89 13.95
CA GLY A 37 19.61 17.37 14.41
C GLY A 37 18.45 16.96 13.51
N PRO A 38 17.21 17.29 13.92
CA PRO A 38 16.00 16.94 13.19
C PRO A 38 15.89 17.69 11.87
N LEU A 39 15.69 16.95 10.78
CA LEU A 39 15.59 17.47 9.42
C LEU A 39 14.34 16.97 8.73
N LEU A 40 13.50 17.87 8.23
CA LEU A 40 12.38 17.56 7.35
C LEU A 40 12.71 17.98 5.92
N LEU A 41 12.75 17.00 5.01
CA LEU A 41 12.82 17.25 3.59
C LEU A 41 11.41 17.18 2.99
N LEU A 42 10.83 18.36 2.73
CA LEU A 42 9.53 18.48 2.10
C LEU A 42 9.71 18.42 0.59
N ALA A 43 9.54 17.24 0.02
CA ALA A 43 10.01 16.93 -1.32
C ALA A 43 8.84 16.55 -2.23
N GLY A 44 8.60 17.32 -3.29
CA GLY A 44 7.53 17.04 -4.25
C GLY A 44 7.75 15.81 -5.11
N ALA A 45 6.74 15.47 -5.92
CA ALA A 45 6.85 14.38 -6.88
C ALA A 45 8.03 14.62 -7.85
N GLY A 46 8.83 13.58 -8.11
CA GLY A 46 9.95 13.64 -9.07
C GLY A 46 11.07 14.60 -8.69
N SER A 47 11.20 15.05 -7.43
CA SER A 47 12.23 15.98 -6.95
C SER A 47 13.56 15.32 -6.55
N GLY A 48 13.69 14.00 -6.74
CA GLY A 48 14.92 13.28 -6.41
C GLY A 48 15.08 12.91 -4.93
N LYS A 49 13.99 12.69 -4.19
CA LYS A 49 13.98 12.29 -2.76
C LYS A 49 15.01 11.22 -2.43
N THR A 50 14.96 10.10 -3.15
CA THR A 50 15.86 8.94 -2.92
C THR A 50 17.31 9.29 -3.20
N ILE A 51 17.59 10.12 -4.21
CA ILE A 51 18.94 10.59 -4.53
C ILE A 51 19.51 11.39 -3.36
N VAL A 52 18.72 12.27 -2.77
CA VAL A 52 19.15 13.06 -1.60
C VAL A 52 19.44 12.17 -0.40
N LEU A 53 18.56 11.19 -0.10
CA LEU A 53 18.78 10.26 1.01
C LEU A 53 20.06 9.45 0.84
N ILE A 54 20.32 8.91 -0.35
CA ILE A 54 21.50 8.11 -0.64
C ILE A 54 22.76 8.95 -0.51
N ASN A 55 22.79 10.15 -1.10
CA ASN A 55 23.94 11.05 -1.00
C ASN A 55 24.15 11.56 0.44
N ARG A 56 23.09 11.77 1.21
CA ARG A 56 23.18 12.11 2.64
C ARG A 56 23.85 10.98 3.43
N ILE A 57 23.44 9.74 3.22
CA ILE A 57 24.08 8.57 3.85
C ILE A 57 25.57 8.51 3.45
N ALA A 58 25.88 8.72 2.18
CA ALA A 58 27.25 8.75 1.71
C ALA A 58 28.06 9.87 2.38
N ASN A 59 27.51 11.08 2.52
CA ASN A 59 28.13 12.19 3.23
C ASN A 59 28.41 11.83 4.71
N LEU A 60 27.42 11.26 5.40
CA LEU A 60 27.56 10.85 6.81
C LEU A 60 28.65 9.78 6.99
N MET A 61 28.75 8.81 6.07
CA MET A 61 29.75 7.74 6.16
C MET A 61 31.15 8.20 5.78
N ARG A 62 31.30 9.11 4.83
CA ARG A 62 32.60 9.61 4.37
C ARG A 62 33.13 10.73 5.27
N PHE A 63 32.29 11.68 5.59
CA PHE A 63 32.72 12.92 6.24
C PHE A 63 32.11 13.14 7.63
N GLY A 64 31.11 12.34 8.04
CA GLY A 64 30.42 12.55 9.31
C GLY A 64 29.83 13.96 9.41
N ARG A 65 30.24 14.71 10.44
CA ARG A 65 29.83 16.11 10.65
C ARG A 65 30.70 17.14 9.89
N GLY A 66 31.68 16.68 9.12
CA GLY A 66 32.67 17.51 8.47
C GLY A 66 32.11 18.59 7.53
N SER A 67 30.89 18.39 6.99
CA SER A 67 30.25 19.31 6.03
C SER A 67 29.63 20.55 6.69
N ASP A 68 29.18 20.51 7.95
CA ASP A 68 28.44 21.59 8.59
C ASP A 68 28.88 21.93 10.04
N CYS A 69 29.99 21.36 10.51
CA CYS A 69 30.60 21.72 11.80
C CYS A 69 31.89 22.51 11.61
N CYS A 70 32.27 23.26 12.66
CA CYS A 70 33.53 23.99 12.72
C CYS A 70 34.60 23.24 13.51
N GLU A 71 34.37 21.99 13.89
CA GLU A 71 35.30 21.16 14.65
C GLU A 71 36.41 20.65 13.75
N ILE A 72 37.63 20.68 14.24
CA ILE A 72 38.83 20.12 13.59
C ILE A 72 39.25 18.92 14.43
N SER A 73 39.08 17.71 13.89
CA SER A 73 39.24 16.46 14.63
C SER A 73 40.69 16.02 14.83
N HIS A 74 41.65 16.68 14.18
CA HIS A 74 43.07 16.36 14.23
C HIS A 74 43.95 17.60 14.03
N ALA A 75 45.23 17.51 14.33
CA ALA A 75 46.16 18.61 14.07
C ALA A 75 46.34 18.81 12.55
N VAL A 76 46.01 19.98 12.07
CA VAL A 76 46.12 20.38 10.67
C VAL A 76 47.42 21.14 10.46
N THR A 77 48.15 20.83 9.39
CA THR A 77 49.38 21.52 8.99
C THR A 77 49.08 22.48 7.82
N GLU A 78 50.01 23.43 7.58
CA GLU A 78 49.91 24.32 6.40
C GLU A 78 49.94 23.50 5.09
N ASP A 79 50.69 22.39 5.07
CA ASP A 79 50.75 21.49 3.93
C ASP A 79 49.40 20.79 3.65
N ASP A 80 48.60 20.48 4.69
CA ASP A 80 47.27 19.90 4.53
C ASP A 80 46.26 20.92 4.00
N VAL A 81 46.37 22.19 4.42
CA VAL A 81 45.56 23.28 3.90
C VAL A 81 45.91 23.52 2.42
N ALA A 82 47.18 23.64 2.13
CA ALA A 82 47.67 23.86 0.76
C ALA A 82 47.30 22.68 -0.17
N PHE A 83 47.33 21.45 0.35
CA PHE A 83 46.92 20.26 -0.38
C PHE A 83 45.41 20.33 -0.74
N LEU A 84 44.52 20.66 0.20
CA LEU A 84 43.09 20.75 -0.06
C LEU A 84 42.74 21.94 -0.98
N GLU A 85 43.42 23.09 -0.81
CA GLU A 85 43.20 24.29 -1.64
C GLU A 85 43.64 24.07 -3.11
N ASN A 86 44.66 23.27 -3.34
CA ASN A 86 45.23 23.02 -4.68
C ASN A 86 44.74 21.68 -5.30
N LEU A 87 43.84 20.96 -4.63
CA LEU A 87 43.31 19.68 -5.13
C LEU A 87 42.44 19.94 -6.36
N GLY A 88 42.86 19.39 -7.51
CA GLY A 88 42.14 19.50 -8.78
C GLY A 88 40.80 18.79 -8.80
N ASP A 89 40.09 18.86 -9.92
CA ASP A 89 38.76 18.26 -10.10
C ASP A 89 38.80 16.74 -10.33
N ASP A 90 39.95 16.18 -10.71
CA ASP A 90 40.18 14.74 -10.93
C ASP A 90 41.40 14.25 -10.12
N PRO A 91 41.29 14.15 -8.78
CA PRO A 91 42.39 13.74 -7.93
C PRO A 91 42.66 12.23 -8.06
N SER A 92 43.92 11.83 -7.80
CA SER A 92 44.27 10.41 -7.74
C SER A 92 43.47 9.70 -6.61
N PRO A 93 43.29 8.36 -6.67
CA PRO A 93 42.61 7.61 -5.58
C PRO A 93 43.30 7.78 -4.21
N ASP A 94 44.62 7.99 -4.19
CA ASP A 94 45.39 8.24 -2.97
C ASP A 94 45.12 9.64 -2.43
N ASP A 95 45.09 10.66 -3.30
CA ASP A 95 44.75 12.04 -2.91
C ASP A 95 43.32 12.13 -2.44
N THR A 96 42.41 11.43 -3.09
CA THR A 96 41.00 11.35 -2.65
C THR A 96 40.91 10.76 -1.24
N ARG A 97 41.58 9.66 -0.97
CA ARG A 97 41.62 9.04 0.38
C ARG A 97 42.19 9.99 1.43
N ARG A 98 43.26 10.69 1.09
CA ARG A 98 43.88 11.69 1.98
C ARG A 98 42.93 12.85 2.27
N ALA A 99 42.30 13.40 1.24
CA ALA A 99 41.35 14.49 1.36
C ALA A 99 40.13 14.09 2.17
N ASP A 100 39.56 12.89 1.93
CA ASP A 100 38.44 12.36 2.71
C ASP A 100 38.79 12.23 4.19
N ALA A 101 39.97 11.67 4.50
CA ALA A 101 40.45 11.52 5.88
C ALA A 101 40.65 12.88 6.58
N LEU A 102 41.23 13.87 5.85
CA LEU A 102 41.40 15.23 6.39
C LEU A 102 40.09 15.96 6.63
N CYS A 103 39.08 15.71 5.79
CA CYS A 103 37.77 16.39 5.88
C CYS A 103 36.79 15.71 6.84
N ALA A 104 37.06 14.48 7.27
CA ALA A 104 36.16 13.71 8.12
C ALA A 104 36.15 14.18 9.57
N VAL A 105 34.92 14.29 10.14
CA VAL A 105 34.69 14.54 11.57
C VAL A 105 33.66 13.55 12.04
N GLU A 106 34.11 12.56 12.83
CA GLU A 106 33.27 11.47 13.32
C GLU A 106 32.42 10.76 12.24
N PRO A 107 33.02 10.17 11.22
CA PRO A 107 32.30 9.43 10.19
C PRO A 107 31.37 8.39 10.79
N ALA A 108 30.16 8.28 10.25
CA ALA A 108 29.16 7.33 10.73
C ALA A 108 29.55 5.90 10.33
N ALA A 109 29.60 4.99 11.29
CA ALA A 109 29.73 3.58 10.97
C ALA A 109 28.47 3.06 10.26
N PRO A 110 28.56 2.20 9.23
CA PRO A 110 27.40 1.73 8.47
C PRO A 110 26.28 1.17 9.35
N TRP A 111 26.60 0.36 10.35
CA TRP A 111 25.66 -0.23 11.30
C TRP A 111 24.98 0.79 12.23
N SER A 112 25.46 2.03 12.28
CA SER A 112 24.86 3.12 13.08
C SER A 112 23.80 3.91 12.32
N ILE A 113 23.49 3.52 11.09
CA ILE A 113 22.51 4.17 10.22
C ILE A 113 21.34 3.21 10.00
N ILE A 114 20.12 3.71 10.28
CA ILE A 114 18.87 3.05 9.86
C ILE A 114 18.13 3.93 8.87
N ALA A 115 17.78 3.37 7.71
CA ALA A 115 17.01 4.02 6.64
C ALA A 115 15.75 3.20 6.37
N ILE A 116 14.60 3.76 6.74
CA ILE A 116 13.32 3.07 6.72
C ILE A 116 12.49 3.55 5.53
N THR A 117 11.87 2.61 4.80
CA THR A 117 10.94 2.89 3.70
C THR A 117 9.69 2.01 3.82
N PHE A 118 8.71 2.20 2.91
CA PHE A 118 7.42 1.50 2.97
C PHE A 118 7.37 0.19 2.20
N THR A 119 8.20 0.01 1.17
CA THR A 119 8.17 -1.17 0.30
C THR A 119 9.53 -1.83 0.20
N ASN A 120 9.54 -3.15 0.07
CA ASN A 120 10.78 -3.91 -0.11
C ASN A 120 11.48 -3.52 -1.43
N LYS A 121 10.71 -3.22 -2.49
CA LYS A 121 11.27 -2.69 -3.75
C LYS A 121 12.10 -1.43 -3.50
N ALA A 122 11.55 -0.45 -2.76
CA ALA A 122 12.28 0.78 -2.44
C ALA A 122 13.49 0.53 -1.53
N ALA A 123 13.37 -0.41 -0.57
CA ALA A 123 14.50 -0.80 0.29
C ALA A 123 15.62 -1.46 -0.51
N ASN A 124 15.29 -2.36 -1.42
CA ASN A 124 16.26 -3.05 -2.28
C ASN A 124 16.93 -2.09 -3.26
N GLU A 125 16.17 -1.20 -3.89
CA GLU A 125 16.72 -0.15 -4.74
C GLU A 125 17.67 0.78 -3.96
N MET A 126 17.33 1.14 -2.73
CA MET A 126 18.18 1.93 -1.85
C MET A 126 19.49 1.19 -1.54
N LYS A 127 19.41 -0.11 -1.16
CA LYS A 127 20.59 -0.96 -0.91
C LYS A 127 21.49 -1.06 -2.13
N GLU A 128 20.93 -1.33 -3.29
CA GLU A 128 21.70 -1.43 -4.55
C GLU A 128 22.43 -0.13 -4.86
N ARG A 129 21.75 1.01 -4.78
CA ARG A 129 22.34 2.32 -5.03
C ARG A 129 23.42 2.69 -4.01
N LEU A 130 23.21 2.34 -2.72
CA LEU A 130 24.21 2.53 -1.67
C LEU A 130 25.44 1.64 -1.91
N SER A 131 25.23 0.37 -2.28
CA SER A 131 26.32 -0.55 -2.61
C SER A 131 27.14 -0.09 -3.81
N ASN A 132 26.47 0.45 -4.84
CA ASN A 132 27.15 1.02 -6.00
C ASN A 132 27.99 2.27 -5.67
N LEU A 133 27.53 3.08 -4.68
CA LEU A 133 28.20 4.32 -4.30
C LEU A 133 29.29 4.12 -3.25
N LEU A 134 29.08 3.24 -2.27
CA LEU A 134 29.91 3.08 -1.06
C LEU A 134 30.66 1.74 -1.02
N GLY A 135 30.36 0.82 -1.95
CA GLY A 135 30.95 -0.51 -1.97
C GLY A 135 30.36 -1.47 -0.90
N PRO A 136 31.03 -2.59 -0.62
CA PRO A 136 30.50 -3.69 0.21
C PRO A 136 30.11 -3.29 1.64
N GLN A 137 30.76 -2.28 2.21
CA GLN A 137 30.44 -1.79 3.56
C GLN A 137 29.02 -1.23 3.70
N ALA A 138 28.35 -0.89 2.58
CA ALA A 138 26.98 -0.44 2.60
C ALA A 138 25.99 -1.54 3.04
N GLN A 139 26.39 -2.80 3.04
CA GLN A 139 25.54 -3.93 3.42
C GLN A 139 25.18 -3.91 4.94
N ASP A 140 26.02 -3.31 5.77
CA ASP A 140 25.77 -3.18 7.20
C ASP A 140 24.75 -2.09 7.56
N ILE A 141 24.34 -1.24 6.59
CA ILE A 141 23.30 -0.23 6.78
C ILE A 141 21.95 -0.92 6.88
N TRP A 142 21.15 -0.53 7.90
CA TRP A 142 19.78 -1.03 8.01
C TRP A 142 18.84 -0.29 7.03
N ALA A 143 18.99 -0.54 5.73
CA ALA A 143 18.06 -0.04 4.70
C ALA A 143 16.94 -1.07 4.50
N MET A 144 15.75 -0.83 5.06
CA MET A 144 14.67 -1.83 5.12
C MET A 144 13.29 -1.21 5.34
N THR A 145 12.23 -2.03 5.28
CA THR A 145 10.86 -1.56 5.60
C THR A 145 10.65 -1.46 7.11
N PHE A 146 9.59 -0.74 7.54
CA PHE A 146 9.17 -0.70 8.95
C PHE A 146 9.02 -2.11 9.54
N HIS A 147 8.29 -2.98 8.84
CA HIS A 147 8.04 -4.34 9.31
C HIS A 147 9.32 -5.17 9.39
N SER A 148 10.19 -5.09 8.39
CA SER A 148 11.48 -5.81 8.42
C SER A 148 12.38 -5.33 9.55
N ALA A 149 12.42 -4.02 9.85
CA ALA A 149 13.17 -3.49 10.99
C ALA A 149 12.61 -4.01 12.32
N CYS A 150 11.28 -3.98 12.46
CA CYS A 150 10.60 -4.53 13.65
C CYS A 150 10.83 -6.03 13.79
N CYS A 151 10.69 -6.82 12.73
CA CYS A 151 10.97 -8.25 12.78
C CYS A 151 12.39 -8.52 13.22
N ARG A 152 13.39 -7.80 12.70
CA ARG A 152 14.79 -7.95 13.10
C ARG A 152 15.02 -7.61 14.57
N ILE A 153 14.32 -6.61 15.11
CA ILE A 153 14.33 -6.27 16.55
C ILE A 153 13.67 -7.40 17.35
N LEU A 154 12.49 -7.84 16.94
CA LEU A 154 11.71 -8.88 17.62
C LEU A 154 12.43 -10.24 17.63
N ARG A 155 13.05 -10.65 16.51
CA ARG A 155 13.83 -11.91 16.46
C ARG A 155 14.94 -11.94 17.50
N ARG A 156 15.44 -10.79 17.92
CA ARG A 156 16.45 -10.70 18.99
C ARG A 156 15.84 -10.69 20.38
N ASP A 157 14.80 -9.87 20.63
CA ASP A 157 14.41 -9.49 21.99
C ASP A 157 12.96 -9.86 22.38
N ILE A 158 12.18 -10.51 21.51
CA ILE A 158 10.74 -10.77 21.71
C ILE A 158 10.44 -11.68 22.92
N GLU A 159 11.41 -12.47 23.37
CA GLU A 159 11.25 -13.35 24.53
C GLU A 159 10.82 -12.58 25.79
N ARG A 160 11.18 -11.29 25.89
CA ARG A 160 10.73 -10.40 26.96
C ARG A 160 9.23 -10.10 26.94
N MET A 161 8.59 -10.30 25.77
CA MET A 161 7.14 -10.13 25.58
C MET A 161 6.39 -11.48 25.69
N GLY A 162 7.12 -12.57 25.99
CA GLY A 162 6.55 -13.90 26.20
C GLY A 162 6.21 -14.65 24.92
N PHE A 163 6.84 -14.33 23.81
CA PHE A 163 6.87 -15.10 22.57
C PHE A 163 8.22 -15.79 22.41
N THR A 164 8.33 -16.72 21.49
CA THR A 164 9.62 -17.29 21.09
C THR A 164 10.14 -16.62 19.80
N ARG A 165 11.42 -16.73 19.55
CA ARG A 165 12.06 -16.13 18.36
C ARG A 165 11.56 -16.73 17.04
N SER A 166 11.02 -17.96 17.07
CA SER A 166 10.46 -18.66 15.90
C SER A 166 9.01 -18.28 15.60
N PHE A 167 8.51 -17.12 16.04
CA PHE A 167 7.13 -16.71 15.79
C PHE A 167 6.77 -16.72 14.30
N THR A 168 5.50 -17.07 14.01
CA THR A 168 4.93 -17.05 12.66
C THR A 168 4.27 -15.70 12.39
N ILE A 169 4.37 -15.20 11.15
CA ILE A 169 3.64 -14.00 10.71
C ILE A 169 2.37 -14.47 10.01
N TYR A 170 1.22 -14.03 10.51
CA TYR A 170 -0.09 -14.33 9.96
C TYR A 170 -0.55 -13.29 8.96
N ASP A 171 -1.06 -13.76 7.83
CA ASP A 171 -1.70 -12.91 6.84
C ASP A 171 -3.15 -12.55 7.23
N SER A 172 -3.78 -11.71 6.40
CA SER A 172 -5.17 -11.28 6.64
C SER A 172 -6.17 -12.46 6.63
N SER A 173 -5.90 -13.54 5.87
CA SER A 173 -6.79 -14.70 5.81
C SER A 173 -6.65 -15.59 7.04
N ASP A 174 -5.45 -15.70 7.59
CA ASP A 174 -5.17 -16.40 8.83
C ASP A 174 -5.83 -15.69 10.02
N SER A 175 -5.66 -14.35 10.09
CA SER A 175 -6.29 -13.50 11.11
C SER A 175 -7.81 -13.56 11.04
N GLU A 176 -8.39 -13.52 9.84
CA GLU A 176 -9.84 -13.63 9.64
C GLU A 176 -10.37 -15.01 10.10
N ARG A 177 -9.62 -16.08 9.87
CA ARG A 177 -10.00 -17.42 10.30
C ARG A 177 -10.03 -17.53 11.82
N ILE A 178 -9.00 -17.05 12.51
CA ILE A 178 -8.97 -17.01 13.98
C ILE A 178 -10.13 -16.17 14.52
N MET A 179 -10.37 -15.00 13.94
CA MET A 179 -11.47 -14.14 14.40
C MET A 179 -12.85 -14.79 14.21
N LYS A 180 -13.08 -15.53 13.13
CA LYS A 180 -14.30 -16.30 12.93
C LYS A 180 -14.51 -17.38 14.01
N GLU A 181 -13.44 -18.07 14.39
CA GLU A 181 -13.47 -19.04 15.48
C GLU A 181 -13.83 -18.34 16.82
N ILE A 182 -13.19 -17.21 17.13
CA ILE A 182 -13.45 -16.42 18.34
C ILE A 182 -14.89 -15.91 18.39
N ILE A 183 -15.43 -15.37 17.28
CA ILE A 183 -16.82 -14.89 17.18
C ILE A 183 -17.80 -16.02 17.48
N LYS A 184 -17.54 -17.22 16.93
CA LYS A 184 -18.32 -18.42 17.17
C LYS A 184 -18.24 -18.87 18.64
N ASP A 185 -17.03 -18.90 19.23
CA ASP A 185 -16.81 -19.27 20.64
C ASP A 185 -17.42 -18.28 21.63
N MET A 186 -17.65 -17.04 21.20
CA MET A 186 -18.35 -16.01 21.96
C MET A 186 -19.88 -16.02 21.71
N GLU A 187 -20.39 -16.97 20.90
CA GLU A 187 -21.80 -17.08 20.51
C GLU A 187 -22.37 -15.78 19.91
N LEU A 188 -21.50 -15.01 19.20
CA LEU A 188 -21.90 -13.78 18.54
C LEU A 188 -22.39 -14.08 17.11
N ASP A 189 -23.40 -13.30 16.67
CA ASP A 189 -23.92 -13.37 15.31
C ASP A 189 -22.88 -12.81 14.30
N ASP A 190 -22.46 -13.61 13.34
CA ASP A 190 -21.47 -13.27 12.33
C ASP A 190 -21.90 -12.17 11.35
N LYS A 191 -23.22 -11.93 11.21
CA LYS A 191 -23.75 -10.83 10.41
C LYS A 191 -23.63 -9.49 11.14
N THR A 192 -23.81 -9.51 12.46
CA THR A 192 -23.69 -8.33 13.31
C THR A 192 -22.22 -8.00 13.61
N PHE A 193 -21.39 -9.03 13.76
CA PHE A 193 -19.95 -8.96 14.02
C PHE A 193 -19.13 -9.66 12.93
N PRO A 194 -19.14 -9.18 11.68
CA PRO A 194 -18.29 -9.77 10.63
C PRO A 194 -16.81 -9.73 11.04
N ALA A 195 -16.09 -10.84 10.88
CA ALA A 195 -14.69 -10.96 11.32
C ALA A 195 -13.80 -9.82 10.80
N LYS A 196 -13.94 -9.44 9.52
CA LYS A 196 -13.21 -8.30 8.93
C LYS A 196 -13.51 -6.97 9.62
N TYR A 197 -14.76 -6.75 10.05
CA TYR A 197 -15.15 -5.54 10.75
C TYR A 197 -14.51 -5.49 12.15
N VAL A 198 -14.53 -6.61 12.87
CA VAL A 198 -13.94 -6.72 14.21
C VAL A 198 -12.43 -6.53 14.14
N LEU A 199 -11.75 -7.20 13.20
CA LEU A 199 -10.31 -7.03 12.96
C LEU A 199 -9.95 -5.58 12.59
N GLY A 200 -10.74 -4.95 11.73
CA GLY A 200 -10.53 -3.53 11.39
C GLY A 200 -10.73 -2.58 12.57
N ALA A 201 -11.60 -2.92 13.52
CA ALA A 201 -11.74 -2.15 14.76
C ALA A 201 -10.52 -2.36 15.69
N ILE A 202 -10.04 -3.59 15.82
CA ILE A 202 -8.82 -3.93 16.58
C ILE A 202 -7.60 -3.22 16.00
N SER A 203 -7.40 -3.27 14.68
CA SER A 203 -6.31 -2.58 13.99
C SER A 203 -6.27 -1.09 14.32
N ARG A 204 -7.41 -0.41 14.27
CA ARG A 204 -7.50 1.02 14.64
C ARG A 204 -7.17 1.31 16.11
N GLU A 205 -7.44 0.38 17.02
CA GLU A 205 -7.06 0.56 18.42
C GLU A 205 -5.57 0.24 18.63
N LYS A 206 -5.02 -0.78 17.96
CA LYS A 206 -3.56 -1.02 17.93
C LYS A 206 -2.80 0.21 17.42
N ASP A 207 -3.26 0.83 16.33
CA ASP A 207 -2.67 2.06 15.77
C ASP A 207 -2.57 3.20 16.80
N LYS A 208 -3.48 3.25 17.77
CA LYS A 208 -3.49 4.24 18.87
C LYS A 208 -2.75 3.75 20.10
N MET A 209 -2.12 2.61 20.05
CA MET A 209 -1.48 1.93 21.20
C MET A 209 -2.46 1.58 22.33
N VAL A 210 -3.76 1.39 22.02
CA VAL A 210 -4.78 1.02 23.00
C VAL A 210 -4.81 -0.49 23.17
N SER A 211 -4.62 -0.94 24.40
CA SER A 211 -4.70 -2.34 24.79
C SER A 211 -6.15 -2.88 24.84
N PRO A 212 -6.35 -4.22 24.80
CA PRO A 212 -7.68 -4.81 24.96
C PRO A 212 -8.39 -4.38 26.25
N GLY A 213 -7.65 -4.27 27.37
CA GLY A 213 -8.16 -3.82 28.67
C GLY A 213 -8.64 -2.37 28.63
N GLU A 214 -7.83 -1.46 28.13
CA GLU A 214 -8.16 -0.05 27.99
C GLU A 214 -9.38 0.17 27.06
N MET A 215 -9.47 -0.62 25.97
CA MET A 215 -10.65 -0.58 25.09
C MET A 215 -11.89 -1.05 25.82
N LEU A 216 -11.81 -2.12 26.63
CA LEU A 216 -12.92 -2.64 27.41
C LEU A 216 -13.38 -1.64 28.48
N ASP A 217 -12.45 -1.08 29.25
CA ASP A 217 -12.74 -0.06 30.27
C ASP A 217 -13.43 1.18 29.69
N ARG A 218 -13.00 1.59 28.49
CA ARG A 218 -13.63 2.71 27.76
C ARG A 218 -15.04 2.37 27.33
N ALA A 219 -15.25 1.17 26.77
CA ALA A 219 -16.54 0.70 26.30
C ALA A 219 -17.54 0.49 27.45
N GLU A 220 -17.08 0.03 28.61
CA GLU A 220 -17.91 -0.11 29.81
C GLU A 220 -18.33 1.25 30.37
N ARG A 221 -17.41 2.22 30.41
CA ARG A 221 -17.75 3.61 30.86
C ARG A 221 -18.76 4.29 29.96
N THR A 222 -18.71 4.02 28.66
CA THR A 222 -19.66 4.60 27.68
C THR A 222 -20.96 3.81 27.55
N GLY A 223 -21.05 2.59 28.11
CA GLY A 223 -22.17 1.69 27.97
C GLY A 223 -22.36 1.12 26.55
N ASP A 224 -21.34 1.19 25.71
CA ASP A 224 -21.39 0.66 24.35
C ASP A 224 -21.17 -0.86 24.34
N ILE A 225 -22.28 -1.60 24.35
CA ILE A 225 -22.29 -3.08 24.37
C ILE A 225 -21.55 -3.65 23.14
N ARG A 226 -21.68 -3.02 21.98
CA ARG A 226 -21.00 -3.49 20.77
C ARG A 226 -19.48 -3.35 20.90
N ALA A 227 -19.00 -2.22 21.39
CA ALA A 227 -17.59 -1.98 21.67
C ALA A 227 -17.06 -2.94 22.76
N GLN A 228 -17.85 -3.29 23.78
CA GLN A 228 -17.47 -4.28 24.80
C GLN A 228 -17.25 -5.67 24.19
N HIS A 229 -18.16 -6.14 23.30
CA HIS A 229 -17.97 -7.40 22.60
C HIS A 229 -16.69 -7.39 21.73
N ILE A 230 -16.43 -6.30 21.02
CA ILE A 230 -15.21 -6.16 20.21
C ILE A 230 -13.96 -6.15 21.09
N ALA A 231 -13.98 -5.46 22.24
CA ALA A 231 -12.86 -5.42 23.17
C ALA A 231 -12.57 -6.81 23.78
N ARG A 232 -13.62 -7.56 24.14
CA ARG A 232 -13.46 -8.97 24.60
C ARG A 232 -12.92 -9.88 23.48
N ALA A 233 -13.40 -9.70 22.24
CA ALA A 233 -12.85 -10.41 21.08
C ALA A 233 -11.38 -10.06 20.84
N TYR A 234 -11.00 -8.80 21.03
CA TYR A 234 -9.61 -8.34 20.95
C TYR A 234 -8.73 -9.05 21.99
N GLY A 235 -9.17 -9.13 23.27
CA GLY A 235 -8.44 -9.86 24.29
C GLY A 235 -8.24 -11.34 23.97
N LYS A 236 -9.31 -12.03 23.52
CA LYS A 236 -9.21 -13.42 23.08
C LYS A 236 -8.31 -13.59 21.86
N TYR A 237 -8.34 -12.63 20.91
CA TYR A 237 -7.49 -12.64 19.73
C TYR A 237 -6.01 -12.55 20.11
N GLN A 238 -5.64 -11.62 20.96
CA GLN A 238 -4.25 -11.47 21.43
C GLN A 238 -3.77 -12.71 22.21
N THR A 239 -4.64 -13.33 23.04
CA THR A 239 -4.32 -14.57 23.71
C THR A 239 -4.06 -15.69 22.72
N ARG A 240 -4.96 -15.89 21.73
CA ARG A 240 -4.81 -16.94 20.71
C ARG A 240 -3.56 -16.72 19.85
N MET A 241 -3.24 -15.46 19.50
CA MET A 241 -2.01 -15.12 18.78
C MET A 241 -0.78 -15.49 19.59
N LYS A 242 -0.78 -15.21 20.90
CA LYS A 242 0.32 -15.56 21.80
C LYS A 242 0.48 -17.08 21.96
N ASP A 243 -0.61 -17.81 22.13
CA ASP A 243 -0.63 -19.28 22.26
C ASP A 243 -0.08 -19.97 21.00
N ASN A 244 -0.40 -19.44 19.84
CA ASN A 244 0.11 -19.92 18.54
C ASN A 244 1.55 -19.44 18.24
N ASN A 245 2.15 -18.65 19.12
CA ASN A 245 3.42 -17.96 18.88
C ASN A 245 3.40 -17.24 17.51
N ALA A 246 2.37 -16.44 17.25
CA ALA A 246 2.12 -15.78 15.99
C ALA A 246 1.85 -14.28 16.16
N LEU A 247 2.22 -13.49 15.17
CA LEU A 247 1.98 -12.04 15.08
C LEU A 247 1.26 -11.73 13.77
N ASP A 248 0.28 -10.83 13.79
CA ASP A 248 -0.23 -10.22 12.57
C ASP A 248 0.64 -9.01 12.14
N PHE A 249 0.34 -8.39 11.02
CA PHE A 249 1.09 -7.24 10.54
C PHE A 249 1.08 -6.06 11.51
N ASP A 250 -0.03 -5.81 12.18
CA ASP A 250 -0.13 -4.73 13.16
C ASP A 250 0.68 -5.07 14.42
N ASP A 251 0.65 -6.34 14.86
CA ASP A 251 1.40 -6.83 16.02
C ASP A 251 2.91 -6.63 15.87
N ILE A 252 3.45 -6.77 14.67
CA ILE A 252 4.89 -6.62 14.42
C ILE A 252 5.35 -5.24 14.89
N ILE A 253 4.65 -4.18 14.54
CA ILE A 253 5.01 -2.81 14.95
C ILE A 253 4.55 -2.55 16.39
N TYR A 254 3.32 -2.93 16.74
CA TYR A 254 2.72 -2.73 18.05
C TYR A 254 3.57 -3.33 19.18
N ILE A 255 3.96 -4.61 19.05
CA ILE A 255 4.77 -5.29 20.06
C ILE A 255 6.20 -4.75 20.08
N THR A 256 6.77 -4.33 18.94
CA THR A 256 8.08 -3.66 18.93
C THR A 256 8.05 -2.36 19.72
N VAL A 257 7.03 -1.52 19.54
CA VAL A 257 6.88 -0.28 20.30
C VAL A 257 6.70 -0.58 21.79
N GLN A 258 5.86 -1.56 22.15
CA GLN A 258 5.70 -1.99 23.54
C GLN A 258 7.01 -2.53 24.14
N LEU A 259 7.75 -3.34 23.40
CA LEU A 259 9.05 -3.87 23.83
C LEU A 259 10.02 -2.73 24.17
N LEU A 260 10.14 -1.75 23.30
CA LEU A 260 11.01 -0.59 23.51
C LEU A 260 10.55 0.29 24.68
N GLN A 261 9.24 0.47 24.87
CA GLN A 261 8.69 1.27 25.96
C GLN A 261 8.80 0.59 27.33
N GLN A 262 8.68 -0.74 27.38
CA GLN A 262 8.66 -1.51 28.62
C GLN A 262 10.05 -1.98 29.06
N ASN A 263 11.06 -1.97 28.17
CA ASN A 263 12.40 -2.48 28.44
C ASN A 263 13.44 -1.42 28.09
N GLU A 264 13.78 -0.62 29.09
CA GLU A 264 14.70 0.52 28.93
C GLU A 264 16.09 0.11 28.42
N ASP A 265 16.61 -1.04 28.84
CA ASP A 265 17.90 -1.56 28.37
C ASP A 265 17.91 -1.91 26.90
N VAL A 266 16.77 -2.42 26.36
CA VAL A 266 16.59 -2.68 24.94
C VAL A 266 16.50 -1.35 24.18
N LEU A 267 15.70 -0.39 24.67
CA LEU A 267 15.59 0.93 24.08
C LEU A 267 16.96 1.62 24.00
N GLN A 268 17.69 1.69 25.10
CA GLN A 268 19.03 2.31 25.16
C GLN A 268 20.04 1.61 24.24
N TYR A 269 19.92 0.29 24.07
CA TYR A 269 20.76 -0.43 23.12
C TYR A 269 20.53 0.08 21.68
N TYR A 270 19.28 0.19 21.23
CA TYR A 270 18.97 0.65 19.88
C TYR A 270 19.22 2.14 19.69
N GLN A 271 19.01 2.98 20.70
CA GLN A 271 19.34 4.40 20.69
C GLN A 271 20.85 4.64 20.56
N ARG A 272 21.67 3.86 21.23
CA ARG A 272 23.14 3.91 21.09
C ARG A 272 23.60 3.35 19.74
N LYS A 273 22.91 2.31 19.25
CA LYS A 273 23.22 1.72 17.95
C LYS A 273 22.93 2.67 16.82
N PHE A 274 21.74 3.25 16.75
CA PHE A 274 21.32 4.08 15.64
C PHE A 274 21.58 5.55 15.91
N ARG A 275 22.76 6.03 15.50
CA ARG A 275 23.09 7.44 15.55
C ARG A 275 22.26 8.27 14.58
N TYR A 276 21.90 7.71 13.42
CA TYR A 276 21.13 8.37 12.38
C TYR A 276 19.91 7.55 11.99
N VAL A 277 18.73 8.16 12.08
CA VAL A 277 17.45 7.57 11.70
C VAL A 277 16.91 8.34 10.50
N LEU A 278 16.79 7.66 9.34
CA LEU A 278 16.25 8.24 8.14
C LEU A 278 14.92 7.55 7.78
N VAL A 279 13.90 8.31 7.39
CA VAL A 279 12.58 7.74 7.04
C VAL A 279 12.12 8.35 5.74
N ASP A 280 11.91 7.51 4.74
CA ASP A 280 11.30 7.89 3.44
C ASP A 280 9.78 7.79 3.49
N GLU A 281 9.10 8.53 2.61
CA GLU A 281 7.63 8.58 2.49
C GLU A 281 6.91 8.86 3.82
N TYR A 282 7.47 9.74 4.65
CA TYR A 282 7.02 9.98 6.04
C TYR A 282 5.55 10.40 6.17
N GLN A 283 4.94 10.97 5.12
CA GLN A 283 3.52 11.33 5.08
C GLN A 283 2.57 10.12 5.11
N ASP A 284 3.08 8.91 4.89
CA ASP A 284 2.30 7.69 4.92
C ASP A 284 2.41 6.93 6.26
N THR A 285 3.12 7.49 7.23
CA THR A 285 3.28 6.88 8.55
C THR A 285 2.00 6.97 9.38
N ASN A 286 1.69 5.88 10.10
CA ASN A 286 0.69 5.86 11.14
C ASN A 286 1.29 6.25 12.51
N HIS A 287 0.46 6.30 13.55
CA HIS A 287 0.91 6.71 14.87
C HIS A 287 1.94 5.75 15.50
N MET A 288 1.78 4.44 15.32
CA MET A 288 2.77 3.45 15.83
C MET A 288 4.14 3.62 15.17
N GLN A 289 4.17 3.84 13.84
CA GLN A 289 5.40 4.07 13.08
C GLN A 289 6.08 5.37 13.49
N TYR A 290 5.29 6.41 13.76
CA TYR A 290 5.80 7.66 14.34
C TYR A 290 6.43 7.40 15.71
N LEU A 291 5.75 6.68 16.62
CA LEU A 291 6.29 6.35 17.94
C LEU A 291 7.59 5.55 17.85
N LEU A 292 7.62 4.54 16.97
CA LEU A 292 8.81 3.73 16.75
C LEU A 292 10.01 4.58 16.34
N THR A 293 9.83 5.45 15.32
CA THR A 293 10.92 6.32 14.84
C THR A 293 11.37 7.32 15.89
N SER A 294 10.44 7.85 16.66
CA SER A 294 10.74 8.78 17.77
C SER A 294 11.53 8.09 18.91
N LEU A 295 11.15 6.85 19.27
CA LEU A 295 11.88 6.07 20.27
C LEU A 295 13.31 5.75 19.80
N LEU A 296 13.49 5.33 18.56
CA LEU A 296 14.82 5.02 18.01
C LEU A 296 15.70 6.26 17.91
N ALA A 297 15.15 7.41 17.54
CA ALA A 297 15.89 8.65 17.37
C ALA A 297 16.21 9.35 18.69
N GLY A 298 15.54 8.98 19.81
CA GLY A 298 15.58 9.69 21.08
C GLY A 298 16.96 9.77 21.76
N GLY A 299 17.94 8.94 21.33
CA GLY A 299 19.30 8.98 21.88
C GLY A 299 20.16 10.13 21.34
N HIS A 300 19.96 10.51 20.07
CA HIS A 300 20.79 11.49 19.37
C HIS A 300 20.00 12.62 18.71
N GLU A 301 18.68 12.47 18.56
CA GLU A 301 17.78 13.36 17.82
C GLU A 301 18.17 13.60 16.34
N ASN A 302 19.05 12.76 15.79
CA ASN A 302 19.46 12.84 14.40
C ASN A 302 18.46 12.10 13.50
N ILE A 303 17.27 12.66 13.39
CA ILE A 303 16.19 12.15 12.56
C ILE A 303 16.05 12.97 11.28
N CYS A 304 16.12 12.29 10.13
CA CYS A 304 15.88 12.90 8.83
C CYS A 304 14.65 12.25 8.20
N VAL A 305 13.56 12.99 8.05
CA VAL A 305 12.35 12.49 7.41
C VAL A 305 12.17 13.14 6.04
N VAL A 306 11.82 12.32 5.06
CA VAL A 306 11.54 12.76 3.69
C VAL A 306 10.10 12.43 3.35
N GLY A 307 9.38 13.39 2.79
CA GLY A 307 8.01 13.15 2.45
C GLY A 307 7.40 14.23 1.57
N ASP A 308 6.23 13.89 1.05
CA ASP A 308 5.39 14.75 0.22
C ASP A 308 3.97 14.74 0.79
N ASP A 309 3.58 15.78 1.51
CA ASP A 309 2.23 15.93 2.06
C ASP A 309 1.13 15.86 0.97
N ASP A 310 1.46 16.25 -0.27
CA ASP A 310 0.56 16.13 -1.42
C ASP A 310 0.43 14.68 -1.95
N GLN A 311 1.23 13.72 -1.45
CA GLN A 311 1.18 12.30 -1.79
C GLN A 311 0.74 11.39 -0.64
N SER A 312 0.13 11.93 0.42
CA SER A 312 -0.47 11.15 1.51
C SER A 312 -1.79 10.54 1.05
N ILE A 313 -1.78 9.23 0.71
CA ILE A 313 -2.91 8.50 0.10
C ILE A 313 -3.23 7.16 0.80
N TYR A 314 -2.72 6.94 2.02
CA TYR A 314 -2.92 5.69 2.76
C TYR A 314 -3.66 5.88 4.09
N ARG A 315 -4.53 6.90 4.21
CA ARG A 315 -5.36 7.13 5.38
C ARG A 315 -6.23 5.91 5.71
N PHE A 316 -6.75 5.23 4.68
CA PHE A 316 -7.52 4.00 4.84
C PHE A 316 -6.73 2.83 5.48
N ARG A 317 -5.40 2.95 5.56
CA ARG A 317 -4.47 2.03 6.26
C ARG A 317 -3.95 2.63 7.58
N GLY A 318 -4.58 3.67 8.12
CA GLY A 318 -4.17 4.31 9.37
C GLY A 318 -3.10 5.40 9.24
N ALA A 319 -2.62 5.71 8.02
CA ALA A 319 -1.67 6.81 7.82
C ALA A 319 -2.29 8.14 8.27
N THR A 320 -1.48 8.98 8.91
CA THR A 320 -1.88 10.32 9.33
C THR A 320 -0.92 11.38 8.80
N ILE A 321 -1.46 12.27 7.97
CA ILE A 321 -0.69 13.40 7.42
C ILE A 321 -0.18 14.34 8.51
N GLU A 322 -0.79 14.32 9.69
CA GLU A 322 -0.41 15.13 10.84
C GLU A 322 1.04 14.91 11.28
N ASN A 323 1.59 13.71 11.08
CA ASN A 323 2.98 13.42 11.41
C ASN A 323 3.95 14.33 10.65
N ILE A 324 3.76 14.51 9.35
CA ILE A 324 4.63 15.40 8.55
C ILE A 324 4.27 16.86 8.74
N LEU A 325 2.97 17.20 8.90
CA LEU A 325 2.53 18.58 9.08
C LEU A 325 3.02 19.16 10.40
N ASN A 326 3.07 18.35 11.45
CA ASN A 326 3.45 18.79 12.81
C ASN A 326 4.91 18.48 13.19
N PHE A 327 5.74 18.01 12.28
CA PHE A 327 7.14 17.64 12.56
C PHE A 327 7.93 18.73 13.30
N GLU A 328 7.81 19.99 12.87
CA GLU A 328 8.49 21.14 13.50
C GLU A 328 8.00 21.43 14.93
N LYS A 329 6.76 21.02 15.26
CA LYS A 329 6.22 21.16 16.61
C LYS A 329 6.70 20.04 17.53
N GLN A 330 6.94 18.86 16.95
CA GLN A 330 7.38 17.66 17.67
C GLN A 330 8.87 17.72 17.97
N TYR A 331 9.67 18.21 17.02
CA TYR A 331 11.12 18.32 17.15
C TYR A 331 11.55 19.78 17.21
N ARG A 332 11.97 20.24 18.39
CA ARG A 332 12.44 21.63 18.56
C ARG A 332 13.72 21.86 17.77
N GLY A 333 13.80 22.92 17.01
CA GLY A 333 14.97 23.22 16.20
C GLY A 333 15.05 22.46 14.89
N ALA A 334 13.97 21.75 14.51
CA ALA A 334 13.91 21.06 13.23
C ALA A 334 14.14 22.02 12.06
N ARG A 335 15.01 21.63 11.13
CA ARG A 335 15.23 22.34 9.87
C ARG A 335 14.28 21.78 8.82
N VAL A 336 13.73 22.67 7.98
CA VAL A 336 12.85 22.29 6.85
C VAL A 336 13.47 22.74 5.55
N ILE A 337 13.75 21.79 4.66
CA ILE A 337 14.27 22.06 3.32
C ILE A 337 13.23 21.61 2.29
N ARG A 338 12.91 22.48 1.31
CA ARG A 338 11.92 22.19 0.26
C ARG A 338 12.61 21.80 -1.03
N LEU A 339 12.24 20.64 -1.58
CA LEU A 339 12.69 20.16 -2.88
C LEU A 339 11.56 20.33 -3.89
N GLU A 340 11.56 21.45 -4.63
CA GLU A 340 10.45 21.84 -5.51
C GLU A 340 10.76 21.64 -7.00
N GLN A 341 12.01 21.40 -7.37
CA GLN A 341 12.39 21.13 -8.75
C GLN A 341 12.04 19.69 -9.13
N ASN A 342 11.16 19.54 -10.12
CA ASN A 342 10.77 18.24 -10.68
C ASN A 342 11.63 17.91 -11.89
N TYR A 343 12.18 16.69 -11.92
CA TYR A 343 13.03 16.17 -13.00
C TYR A 343 12.32 15.11 -13.86
N ARG A 344 11.08 14.76 -13.51
CA ARG A 344 10.34 13.64 -14.11
C ARG A 344 9.47 14.08 -15.27
N SER A 345 8.58 15.01 -15.03
CA SER A 345 7.44 15.32 -15.90
C SER A 345 7.68 16.55 -16.76
N THR A 346 6.96 16.65 -17.89
CA THR A 346 6.87 17.87 -18.70
C THR A 346 6.12 18.98 -17.97
N GLN A 347 6.29 20.22 -18.43
CA GLN A 347 5.66 21.39 -17.83
C GLN A 347 4.12 21.31 -17.87
N ALA A 348 3.53 20.81 -18.97
CA ALA A 348 2.08 20.68 -19.12
C ALA A 348 1.48 19.73 -18.06
N ILE A 349 2.10 18.56 -17.84
CA ILE A 349 1.68 17.60 -16.82
C ILE A 349 1.79 18.22 -15.42
N LEU A 350 2.90 18.91 -15.16
CA LEU A 350 3.14 19.49 -13.85
C LEU A 350 2.19 20.65 -13.54
N THR A 351 1.83 21.44 -14.56
CA THR A 351 0.84 22.52 -14.42
C THR A 351 -0.53 21.95 -14.07
N ALA A 352 -0.94 20.85 -14.73
CA ALA A 352 -2.20 20.17 -14.41
C ALA A 352 -2.19 19.61 -12.97
N ALA A 353 -1.09 18.95 -12.56
CA ALA A 353 -0.95 18.41 -11.20
C ALA A 353 -0.99 19.50 -10.12
N ASN A 354 -0.24 20.60 -10.31
CA ASN A 354 -0.24 21.73 -9.38
C ASN A 354 -1.62 22.39 -9.26
N ALA A 355 -2.36 22.51 -10.37
CA ALA A 355 -3.68 23.11 -10.37
C ALA A 355 -4.68 22.26 -9.56
N VAL A 356 -4.69 20.96 -9.77
CA VAL A 356 -5.56 20.03 -9.01
C VAL A 356 -5.24 20.10 -7.51
N ILE A 357 -3.98 19.92 -7.12
CA ILE A 357 -3.63 19.83 -5.70
C ILE A 357 -3.77 21.15 -4.95
N ALA A 358 -3.75 22.29 -5.66
CA ALA A 358 -3.93 23.61 -5.05
C ALA A 358 -5.28 23.81 -4.35
N HIS A 359 -6.29 22.98 -4.65
CA HIS A 359 -7.60 23.01 -4.02
C HIS A 359 -7.64 22.37 -2.62
N ASN A 360 -6.58 21.66 -2.21
CA ASN A 360 -6.46 21.12 -0.87
C ASN A 360 -6.01 22.22 0.11
N LEU A 361 -6.62 22.25 1.31
CA LEU A 361 -6.29 23.20 2.36
C LEU A 361 -5.25 22.67 3.35
N GLY A 362 -5.31 21.36 3.66
CA GLY A 362 -4.42 20.67 4.61
C GLY A 362 -3.05 20.35 4.01
N ARG A 363 -2.23 21.39 3.66
CA ARG A 363 -0.90 21.21 3.06
C ARG A 363 0.11 22.26 3.52
N LYS A 364 1.41 21.89 3.46
CA LYS A 364 2.53 22.83 3.79
C LYS A 364 2.87 23.85 2.70
N GLY A 365 2.16 23.84 1.59
CA GLY A 365 2.28 24.85 0.52
C GLY A 365 3.65 24.82 -0.19
N LYS A 366 3.78 23.92 -1.17
CA LYS A 366 4.89 23.90 -2.15
C LYS A 366 4.34 24.01 -3.56
N LYS A 367 5.14 24.47 -4.50
CA LYS A 367 4.79 24.58 -5.92
C LYS A 367 5.91 23.97 -6.75
N LEU A 368 5.61 22.85 -7.39
CA LEU A 368 6.58 22.20 -8.26
C LEU A 368 6.82 23.01 -9.53
N TRP A 369 8.08 23.07 -9.95
CA TRP A 369 8.52 23.61 -11.21
C TRP A 369 9.49 22.66 -11.89
N THR A 370 9.64 22.77 -13.20
CA THR A 370 10.58 21.93 -13.98
C THR A 370 11.30 22.74 -15.03
N ALA A 371 12.52 22.33 -15.33
CA ALA A 371 13.29 22.82 -16.49
C ALA A 371 13.05 21.97 -17.74
N ASN A 372 12.27 20.88 -17.64
CA ASN A 372 11.90 20.04 -18.78
C ASN A 372 11.06 20.82 -19.80
N ALA A 373 10.99 20.30 -21.03
CA ALA A 373 10.20 20.89 -22.11
C ALA A 373 8.71 21.04 -21.73
N GLN A 374 8.00 21.93 -22.46
CA GLN A 374 6.57 22.16 -22.28
C GLN A 374 5.76 20.87 -22.37
N GLY A 375 6.12 19.98 -23.30
CA GLY A 375 5.39 18.74 -23.55
C GLY A 375 4.03 18.94 -24.21
N ASP A 376 3.36 17.83 -24.49
CA ASP A 376 2.01 17.83 -25.08
C ASP A 376 0.97 18.17 -23.98
N PRO A 377 -0.11 18.86 -24.37
CA PRO A 377 -1.26 19.06 -23.48
C PRO A 377 -1.87 17.73 -23.04
N VAL A 378 -2.51 17.72 -21.87
CA VAL A 378 -3.24 16.56 -21.35
C VAL A 378 -4.40 16.24 -22.31
N LEU A 379 -4.41 15.04 -22.84
CA LEU A 379 -5.49 14.58 -23.71
C LEU A 379 -6.65 14.06 -22.86
N VAL A 380 -7.83 14.65 -23.02
CA VAL A 380 -9.08 14.18 -22.41
C VAL A 380 -9.99 13.58 -23.49
N TYR A 381 -10.38 12.32 -23.29
CA TYR A 381 -11.24 11.60 -24.22
C TYR A 381 -12.57 11.19 -23.57
N GLU A 382 -13.69 11.59 -24.22
CA GLU A 382 -15.02 11.18 -23.82
C GLU A 382 -15.48 9.98 -24.65
N ALA A 383 -15.67 8.83 -24.02
CA ALA A 383 -16.20 7.61 -24.63
C ALA A 383 -17.72 7.48 -24.43
N SER A 384 -18.39 6.68 -25.26
CA SER A 384 -19.82 6.32 -25.07
C SER A 384 -19.99 5.39 -23.85
N ASP A 385 -19.11 4.40 -23.74
CA ASP A 385 -19.13 3.30 -22.77
C ASP A 385 -17.71 2.82 -22.48
N GLU A 386 -17.55 1.88 -21.52
CA GLU A 386 -16.28 1.30 -21.12
C GLU A 386 -15.59 0.52 -22.23
N GLY A 387 -16.34 -0.09 -23.13
CA GLY A 387 -15.77 -0.83 -24.27
C GLY A 387 -15.15 0.11 -25.30
N SER A 388 -15.83 1.22 -25.59
CA SER A 388 -15.33 2.30 -26.46
C SER A 388 -14.11 2.99 -25.85
N GLU A 389 -14.09 3.18 -24.53
CA GLU A 389 -12.94 3.69 -23.77
C GLU A 389 -11.73 2.77 -23.94
N GLY A 390 -11.91 1.46 -23.71
CA GLY A 390 -10.85 0.47 -23.87
C GLY A 390 -10.30 0.38 -25.29
N ASN A 391 -11.17 0.42 -26.30
CA ASN A 391 -10.76 0.41 -27.71
C ASN A 391 -9.96 1.67 -28.09
N PHE A 392 -10.34 2.83 -27.56
CA PHE A 392 -9.58 4.07 -27.76
C PHE A 392 -8.18 3.97 -27.14
N VAL A 393 -8.08 3.51 -25.89
CA VAL A 393 -6.80 3.34 -25.18
C VAL A 393 -5.90 2.37 -25.93
N ALA A 394 -6.43 1.19 -26.32
CA ALA A 394 -5.68 0.19 -27.09
C ALA A 394 -5.19 0.76 -28.44
N GLY A 395 -6.05 1.52 -29.14
CA GLY A 395 -5.70 2.19 -30.41
C GLY A 395 -4.58 3.23 -30.24
N GLN A 396 -4.60 4.03 -29.16
CA GLN A 396 -3.55 5.00 -28.86
C GLN A 396 -2.21 4.30 -28.53
N ILE A 397 -2.24 3.22 -27.76
CA ILE A 397 -1.06 2.42 -27.46
C ILE A 397 -0.46 1.82 -28.73
N LEU A 398 -1.26 1.21 -29.59
CA LEU A 398 -0.76 0.65 -30.86
C LEU A 398 -0.14 1.72 -31.76
N ALA A 399 -0.79 2.86 -31.88
CA ALA A 399 -0.29 3.97 -32.71
C ALA A 399 1.03 4.54 -32.18
N GLY A 400 1.14 4.68 -30.84
CA GLY A 400 2.33 5.24 -30.20
C GLY A 400 3.48 4.25 -30.10
N SER A 401 3.23 3.00 -29.71
CA SER A 401 4.24 1.96 -29.54
C SER A 401 4.85 1.46 -30.85
N ARG A 402 4.15 1.63 -31.97
CA ARG A 402 4.51 1.05 -33.28
C ARG A 402 4.79 -0.46 -33.19
N GLY A 403 4.09 -1.16 -32.27
CA GLY A 403 4.23 -2.58 -31.99
C GLY A 403 5.47 -2.98 -31.19
N LYS A 404 6.14 -2.02 -30.53
CA LYS A 404 7.31 -2.21 -29.64
C LYS A 404 7.23 -1.23 -28.47
N ASN A 405 8.02 -1.50 -27.42
CA ASN A 405 8.11 -0.65 -26.22
C ASN A 405 6.74 -0.48 -25.51
N PHE A 406 6.00 -1.56 -25.39
CA PHE A 406 4.72 -1.57 -24.65
C PHE A 406 4.94 -1.26 -23.16
N LYS A 407 6.11 -1.54 -22.61
CA LYS A 407 6.51 -1.22 -21.23
C LYS A 407 6.50 0.29 -20.90
N ASP A 408 6.54 1.14 -21.93
CA ASP A 408 6.48 2.60 -21.76
C ASP A 408 5.08 3.10 -21.42
N TYR A 409 4.05 2.22 -21.46
CA TYR A 409 2.65 2.56 -21.29
C TYR A 409 2.08 1.97 -20.01
N ALA A 410 1.40 2.80 -19.22
CA ALA A 410 0.65 2.38 -18.04
C ALA A 410 -0.82 2.80 -18.12
N ILE A 411 -1.72 1.90 -17.72
CA ILE A 411 -3.15 2.15 -17.57
C ILE A 411 -3.45 2.13 -16.06
N LEU A 412 -3.86 3.28 -15.52
CA LEU A 412 -4.15 3.45 -14.11
C LEU A 412 -5.65 3.63 -13.91
N TYR A 413 -6.21 2.88 -12.97
CA TYR A 413 -7.62 2.90 -12.61
C TYR A 413 -7.84 3.00 -11.10
N ARG A 414 -9.05 3.40 -10.69
CA ARG A 414 -9.38 3.56 -9.26
C ARG A 414 -9.64 2.23 -8.57
N THR A 415 -10.29 1.29 -9.25
CA THR A 415 -10.67 -0.03 -8.71
C THR A 415 -10.34 -1.15 -9.68
N ASN A 416 -9.99 -2.33 -9.15
CA ASN A 416 -9.64 -3.50 -9.97
C ASN A 416 -10.79 -3.95 -10.89
N ALA A 417 -12.05 -3.66 -10.56
CA ALA A 417 -13.19 -4.00 -11.42
C ALA A 417 -13.11 -3.34 -12.80
N GLN A 418 -12.38 -2.23 -12.93
CA GLN A 418 -12.21 -1.52 -14.21
C GLN A 418 -11.22 -2.22 -15.16
N SER A 419 -10.35 -3.12 -14.64
CA SER A 419 -9.35 -3.81 -15.47
C SER A 419 -9.98 -4.65 -16.56
N ASN A 420 -11.11 -5.30 -16.29
CA ASN A 420 -11.74 -6.26 -17.22
C ASN A 420 -12.01 -5.67 -18.62
N ALA A 421 -12.54 -4.46 -18.70
CA ALA A 421 -12.82 -3.81 -19.99
C ALA A 421 -11.53 -3.49 -20.76
N MET A 422 -10.49 -3.05 -20.03
CA MET A 422 -9.17 -2.75 -20.60
C MET A 422 -8.47 -4.04 -21.04
N GLU A 423 -8.49 -5.09 -20.24
CA GLU A 423 -7.93 -6.40 -20.58
C GLU A 423 -8.56 -6.97 -21.85
N PHE A 424 -9.91 -6.88 -21.96
CA PHE A 424 -10.62 -7.33 -23.14
C PHE A 424 -10.19 -6.56 -24.39
N ALA A 425 -10.05 -5.23 -24.28
CA ALA A 425 -9.62 -4.39 -25.39
C ALA A 425 -8.16 -4.68 -25.81
N LEU A 426 -7.24 -4.83 -24.85
CA LEU A 426 -5.84 -5.16 -25.11
C LEU A 426 -5.69 -6.54 -25.75
N LYS A 427 -6.38 -7.57 -25.22
CA LYS A 427 -6.40 -8.93 -25.81
C LYS A 427 -6.91 -8.93 -27.25
N ARG A 428 -8.02 -8.23 -27.51
CA ARG A 428 -8.61 -8.15 -28.84
C ARG A 428 -7.66 -7.52 -29.87
N ASN A 429 -6.80 -6.60 -29.41
CA ASN A 429 -5.84 -5.91 -30.27
C ASN A 429 -4.44 -6.57 -30.25
N GLY A 430 -4.27 -7.73 -29.60
CA GLY A 430 -2.98 -8.45 -29.53
C GLY A 430 -1.88 -7.71 -28.77
N ILE A 431 -2.24 -6.83 -27.84
CA ILE A 431 -1.29 -6.04 -27.04
C ILE A 431 -0.92 -6.85 -25.79
N PRO A 432 0.37 -7.13 -25.55
CA PRO A 432 0.81 -7.77 -24.30
C PRO A 432 0.57 -6.83 -23.12
N TYR A 433 0.04 -7.37 -22.02
CA TYR A 433 -0.20 -6.59 -20.81
C TYR A 433 0.03 -7.42 -19.55
N ARG A 434 0.27 -6.71 -18.44
CA ARG A 434 0.39 -7.29 -17.09
C ARG A 434 -0.47 -6.49 -16.11
N VAL A 435 -1.27 -7.19 -15.31
CA VAL A 435 -2.07 -6.59 -14.23
C VAL A 435 -1.32 -6.75 -12.91
N ILE A 436 -1.01 -5.64 -12.25
CA ILE A 436 -0.40 -5.63 -10.92
C ILE A 436 -1.53 -5.53 -9.87
N GLY A 437 -1.48 -6.41 -8.85
CA GLY A 437 -2.52 -6.51 -7.82
C GLY A 437 -3.60 -7.54 -8.14
N GLY A 438 -3.27 -8.55 -8.97
CA GLY A 438 -4.09 -9.74 -9.22
C GLY A 438 -4.04 -10.74 -8.06
N THR A 439 -4.48 -12.01 -8.30
CA THR A 439 -4.36 -13.07 -7.28
C THR A 439 -2.89 -13.38 -7.03
N ARG A 440 -2.43 -13.17 -5.80
CA ARG A 440 -1.03 -13.37 -5.42
C ARG A 440 -0.62 -14.83 -5.56
N PHE A 441 0.61 -15.07 -6.01
CA PHE A 441 1.19 -16.41 -6.10
C PHE A 441 1.14 -17.14 -4.75
N PHE A 442 1.55 -16.45 -3.69
CA PHE A 442 1.59 -17.00 -2.32
C PHE A 442 0.20 -17.19 -1.68
N ASP A 443 -0.87 -16.66 -2.28
CA ASP A 443 -2.25 -16.86 -1.83
C ASP A 443 -2.91 -18.12 -2.43
N ARG A 444 -2.26 -18.76 -3.43
CA ARG A 444 -2.76 -19.99 -4.03
C ARG A 444 -2.80 -21.12 -3.01
N ALA A 445 -3.84 -21.93 -3.07
CA ALA A 445 -4.13 -22.94 -2.05
C ALA A 445 -2.98 -23.92 -1.83
N GLU A 446 -2.41 -24.45 -2.92
CA GLU A 446 -1.29 -25.39 -2.91
C GLU A 446 0.01 -24.77 -2.40
N VAL A 447 0.25 -23.48 -2.72
CA VAL A 447 1.42 -22.75 -2.21
C VAL A 447 1.27 -22.49 -0.71
N LYS A 448 0.07 -22.08 -0.25
CA LYS A 448 -0.23 -21.94 1.19
C LYS A 448 -0.12 -23.26 1.96
N ASP A 449 -0.42 -24.40 1.34
CA ASP A 449 -0.22 -25.70 1.96
C ASP A 449 1.27 -25.96 2.21
N MET A 450 2.13 -25.71 1.22
CA MET A 450 3.58 -25.87 1.36
C MET A 450 4.16 -24.87 2.38
N LEU A 451 3.77 -23.61 2.31
CA LEU A 451 4.17 -22.62 3.31
C LEU A 451 3.72 -23.02 4.71
N SER A 452 2.54 -23.64 4.86
CA SER A 452 2.08 -24.12 6.17
C SER A 452 2.94 -25.27 6.71
N TYR A 453 3.44 -26.18 5.87
CA TYR A 453 4.44 -27.16 6.29
C TYR A 453 5.72 -26.48 6.79
N LEU A 454 6.25 -25.54 6.02
CA LEU A 454 7.45 -24.80 6.39
C LEU A 454 7.26 -24.03 7.71
N CYS A 455 6.09 -23.37 7.90
CA CYS A 455 5.75 -22.69 9.14
C CYS A 455 5.70 -23.64 10.34
N VAL A 456 5.05 -24.81 10.23
CA VAL A 456 4.96 -25.78 11.33
C VAL A 456 6.33 -26.36 11.67
N ILE A 457 7.19 -26.60 10.68
CA ILE A 457 8.56 -27.03 10.92
C ILE A 457 9.35 -25.97 11.68
N ASN A 458 9.14 -24.67 11.39
CA ASN A 458 9.78 -23.57 12.08
C ASN A 458 9.16 -23.28 13.48
N ASN A 459 7.83 -23.43 13.59
CA ASN A 459 7.07 -23.09 14.81
C ASN A 459 6.00 -24.18 15.09
N ARG A 460 6.28 -25.07 16.08
CA ARG A 460 5.37 -26.16 16.50
C ARG A 460 4.11 -25.65 17.21
N ALA A 461 4.09 -24.43 17.68
CA ALA A 461 2.93 -23.86 18.36
C ALA A 461 1.88 -23.29 17.39
N ASP A 462 2.14 -23.29 16.08
CA ASP A 462 1.21 -22.79 15.08
C ASP A 462 0.08 -23.76 14.77
N ASP A 463 -0.91 -23.80 15.64
CA ASP A 463 -2.07 -24.70 15.55
C ASP A 463 -2.93 -24.41 14.30
N LEU A 464 -2.95 -23.17 13.82
CA LEU A 464 -3.70 -22.79 12.63
C LEU A 464 -3.13 -23.45 11.38
N ARG A 465 -1.82 -23.35 11.18
CA ARG A 465 -1.09 -23.94 10.05
C ARG A 465 -1.05 -25.46 10.15
N LEU A 466 -0.88 -25.98 11.36
CA LEU A 466 -0.94 -27.41 11.64
C LEU A 466 -2.29 -28.00 11.24
N GLY A 467 -3.40 -27.35 11.62
CA GLY A 467 -4.74 -27.78 11.25
C GLY A 467 -5.00 -27.80 9.73
N ARG A 468 -4.24 -27.05 8.97
CA ARG A 468 -4.31 -27.03 7.50
C ARG A 468 -3.64 -28.26 6.86
N ILE A 469 -2.51 -28.68 7.38
CA ILE A 469 -1.64 -29.69 6.75
C ILE A 469 -1.76 -31.10 7.32
N ILE A 470 -2.25 -31.27 8.54
CA ILE A 470 -2.28 -32.56 9.24
C ILE A 470 -2.96 -33.68 8.43
N ASN A 471 -3.96 -33.36 7.62
CA ASN A 471 -4.67 -34.30 6.75
C ASN A 471 -4.65 -33.86 5.27
N ASN A 472 -3.66 -33.08 4.87
CA ASN A 472 -3.42 -32.67 3.49
C ASN A 472 -1.92 -32.82 3.15
N PRO A 473 -1.53 -33.85 2.41
CA PRO A 473 -2.32 -34.94 1.80
C PRO A 473 -3.15 -35.77 2.76
N PRO A 474 -4.21 -36.49 2.26
CA PRO A 474 -5.09 -37.29 3.11
C PRO A 474 -4.34 -38.42 3.86
N ARG A 475 -4.34 -38.38 5.20
CA ARG A 475 -3.70 -39.36 6.08
C ARG A 475 -4.73 -40.18 6.86
N GLY A 476 -6.01 -40.01 6.54
CA GLY A 476 -7.08 -40.72 7.26
C GLY A 476 -7.26 -40.25 8.71
N LEU A 477 -6.89 -39.01 9.02
CA LEU A 477 -7.18 -38.31 10.27
C LEU A 477 -8.48 -37.53 10.08
N GLY A 478 -9.59 -38.06 10.58
CA GLY A 478 -10.91 -37.44 10.43
C GLY A 478 -11.05 -36.17 11.25
N ALA A 479 -11.95 -35.27 10.86
CA ALA A 479 -12.22 -33.99 11.56
C ALA A 479 -12.53 -34.19 13.05
N LYS A 480 -13.28 -35.23 13.42
CA LYS A 480 -13.56 -35.55 14.84
C LYS A 480 -12.30 -35.87 15.64
N THR A 481 -11.34 -36.57 15.03
CA THR A 481 -10.08 -36.95 15.70
C THR A 481 -9.23 -35.68 15.94
N ILE A 482 -9.13 -34.83 14.96
CA ILE A 482 -8.40 -33.55 15.06
C ILE A 482 -9.06 -32.65 16.11
N GLU A 483 -10.39 -32.56 16.10
CA GLU A 483 -11.15 -31.81 17.09
C GLU A 483 -10.98 -32.35 18.52
N THR A 484 -10.90 -33.67 18.67
CA THR A 484 -10.62 -34.29 19.98
C THR A 484 -9.22 -33.94 20.44
N ALA A 485 -8.20 -34.03 19.56
CA ALA A 485 -6.84 -33.66 19.89
C ALA A 485 -6.74 -32.16 20.28
N ARG A 486 -7.43 -31.27 19.57
CA ARG A 486 -7.48 -29.83 19.88
C ARG A 486 -8.07 -29.57 21.29
N ARG A 487 -9.21 -30.21 21.62
CA ARG A 487 -9.80 -30.05 22.96
C ARG A 487 -8.91 -30.56 24.08
N LEU A 488 -8.15 -31.62 23.83
CA LEU A 488 -7.17 -32.13 24.78
C LEU A 488 -6.01 -31.15 24.98
N ALA A 489 -5.49 -30.59 23.88
CA ALA A 489 -4.45 -29.56 23.92
C ALA A 489 -4.92 -28.30 24.68
N GLU A 490 -6.12 -27.80 24.39
CA GLU A 490 -6.74 -26.66 25.07
C GLU A 490 -6.95 -26.94 26.59
N ALA A 491 -7.39 -28.14 26.94
CA ALA A 491 -7.58 -28.52 28.34
C ALA A 491 -6.28 -28.56 29.16
N GLU A 492 -5.15 -28.86 28.51
CA GLU A 492 -3.82 -28.89 29.12
C GLU A 492 -3.03 -27.60 28.92
N GLY A 493 -3.57 -26.62 28.17
CA GLY A 493 -2.87 -25.38 27.85
C GLY A 493 -1.57 -25.61 27.04
N LYS A 494 -1.58 -26.60 26.14
CA LYS A 494 -0.44 -26.99 25.28
C LYS A 494 -0.75 -26.80 23.81
N PRO A 495 0.26 -26.57 22.94
CA PRO A 495 0.06 -26.60 21.51
C PRO A 495 -0.51 -27.95 21.04
N LEU A 496 -1.37 -27.93 20.02
CA LEU A 496 -1.94 -29.13 19.40
C LEU A 496 -0.86 -30.13 18.96
N TYR A 497 0.29 -29.62 18.48
CA TYR A 497 1.41 -30.46 18.06
C TYR A 497 1.92 -31.38 19.20
N SER A 498 1.95 -30.89 20.44
CA SER A 498 2.37 -31.66 21.61
C SER A 498 1.49 -32.89 21.85
N VAL A 499 0.18 -32.79 21.58
CA VAL A 499 -0.77 -33.92 21.67
C VAL A 499 -0.61 -34.87 20.49
N ILE A 500 -0.34 -34.34 19.29
CA ILE A 500 -0.15 -35.15 18.07
C ILE A 500 1.17 -35.93 18.12
N SER A 501 2.21 -35.38 18.72
CA SER A 501 3.52 -36.05 18.85
C SER A 501 3.55 -37.15 19.91
N ASP A 502 2.65 -37.07 20.91
CA ASP A 502 2.51 -38.10 21.95
C ASP A 502 1.05 -38.56 22.14
N PRO A 503 0.43 -39.13 21.07
CA PRO A 503 -0.99 -39.48 21.09
C PRO A 503 -1.34 -40.65 21.99
N TYR A 504 -0.37 -41.51 22.38
CA TYR A 504 -0.61 -42.64 23.27
C TYR A 504 -0.88 -42.24 24.71
N SER A 505 -0.46 -41.06 25.13
CA SER A 505 -0.82 -40.50 26.43
C SER A 505 -2.31 -40.12 26.56
N TYR A 506 -3.05 -40.17 25.44
CA TYR A 506 -4.47 -39.79 25.38
C TYR A 506 -5.35 -40.95 24.87
N ALA A 507 -6.04 -41.66 25.73
CA ALA A 507 -6.92 -42.80 25.39
C ALA A 507 -7.90 -42.55 24.22
N PRO A 508 -8.53 -41.32 24.07
CA PRO A 508 -9.41 -41.05 22.93
C PRO A 508 -8.71 -41.06 21.56
N LEU A 509 -7.39 -40.90 21.51
CA LEU A 509 -6.59 -40.81 20.27
C LEU A 509 -5.91 -42.15 19.89
N GLU A 510 -5.92 -43.15 20.74
CA GLU A 510 -5.22 -44.43 20.56
C GLU A 510 -5.45 -45.07 19.16
N LYS A 511 -6.68 -45.07 18.66
CA LYS A 511 -7.00 -45.59 17.32
C LYS A 511 -6.33 -44.87 16.17
N SER A 512 -5.97 -43.61 16.35
CA SER A 512 -5.35 -42.74 15.35
C SER A 512 -3.87 -42.46 15.64
N ALA A 513 -3.34 -42.98 16.73
CA ALA A 513 -2.00 -42.72 17.25
C ALA A 513 -0.89 -42.97 16.21
N ILE A 514 -0.92 -44.09 15.53
CA ILE A 514 0.07 -44.44 14.51
C ILE A 514 0.12 -43.38 13.40
N LYS A 515 -1.05 -42.92 12.93
CA LYS A 515 -1.10 -41.90 11.86
C LYS A 515 -0.61 -40.53 12.32
N MET A 516 -0.89 -40.18 13.56
CA MET A 516 -0.39 -38.94 14.19
C MET A 516 1.13 -38.99 14.35
N MET A 517 1.64 -40.12 14.85
CA MET A 517 3.10 -40.30 14.98
C MET A 517 3.82 -40.31 13.63
N GLN A 518 3.23 -40.88 12.58
CA GLN A 518 3.78 -40.83 11.23
C GLN A 518 3.88 -39.39 10.73
N PHE A 519 2.85 -38.57 11.00
CA PHE A 519 2.87 -37.16 10.64
C PHE A 519 3.93 -36.42 11.46
N SER A 520 3.97 -36.56 12.76
CA SER A 520 4.98 -35.89 13.60
C SER A 520 6.41 -36.30 13.25
N ALA A 521 6.62 -37.60 12.88
CA ALA A 521 7.93 -38.06 12.43
C ALA A 521 8.40 -37.35 11.13
N ILE A 522 7.48 -37.02 10.21
CA ILE A 522 7.83 -36.24 9.02
C ILE A 522 8.32 -34.84 9.46
N ILE A 523 7.56 -34.16 10.34
CA ILE A 523 7.89 -32.79 10.80
C ILE A 523 9.24 -32.76 11.54
N GLU A 524 9.45 -33.72 12.48
CA GLU A 524 10.70 -33.79 13.23
C GLU A 524 11.88 -34.18 12.34
N GLY A 525 11.69 -35.14 11.45
CA GLY A 525 12.72 -35.54 10.50
C GLY A 525 13.12 -34.43 9.53
N MET A 526 12.19 -33.55 9.18
CA MET A 526 12.50 -32.37 8.37
C MET A 526 13.26 -31.32 9.19
N ALA A 527 12.87 -31.08 10.44
CA ALA A 527 13.59 -30.17 11.30
C ALA A 527 15.05 -30.60 11.53
N GLN A 528 15.27 -31.90 11.75
CA GLN A 528 16.61 -32.45 11.92
C GLN A 528 17.50 -32.21 10.70
N LEU A 529 16.94 -32.29 9.46
CA LEU A 529 17.72 -32.02 8.25
C LEU A 529 18.22 -30.56 8.19
N LEU A 530 17.45 -29.62 8.69
CA LEU A 530 17.90 -28.22 8.79
C LEU A 530 19.00 -28.04 9.86
N GLU A 531 18.87 -28.71 10.99
CA GLU A 531 19.89 -28.72 12.05
C GLU A 531 21.20 -29.36 11.56
N ASP A 532 21.10 -30.40 10.74
CA ASP A 532 22.22 -31.06 10.09
C ASP A 532 22.86 -30.21 8.96
N GLY A 533 22.32 -29.03 8.66
CA GLY A 533 22.88 -28.07 7.72
C GLY A 533 22.48 -28.29 6.26
N MET A 534 21.36 -28.98 5.99
CA MET A 534 20.83 -29.11 4.62
C MET A 534 20.46 -27.75 4.03
N SER A 535 20.81 -27.53 2.74
CA SER A 535 20.43 -26.28 2.06
C SER A 535 18.91 -26.15 1.91
N LEU A 536 18.37 -24.91 1.97
CA LEU A 536 16.93 -24.68 1.85
C LEU A 536 16.32 -25.23 0.53
N PRO A 537 16.98 -25.14 -0.64
CA PRO A 537 16.46 -25.74 -1.86
C PRO A 537 16.37 -27.26 -1.82
N ASP A 538 17.39 -27.93 -1.27
CA ASP A 538 17.39 -29.41 -1.13
C ASP A 538 16.39 -29.86 -0.06
N PHE A 539 16.30 -29.08 1.02
CA PHE A 539 15.32 -29.29 2.07
C PHE A 539 13.87 -29.20 1.53
N TYR A 540 13.59 -28.28 0.62
CA TYR A 540 12.28 -28.17 0.00
C TYR A 540 11.95 -29.37 -0.89
N ASP A 541 12.91 -29.86 -1.67
CA ASP A 541 12.74 -31.08 -2.47
C ASP A 541 12.41 -32.28 -1.58
N GLU A 542 13.16 -32.45 -0.48
CA GLU A 542 12.93 -33.53 0.48
C GLU A 542 11.57 -33.40 1.16
N LEU A 543 11.12 -32.18 1.45
CA LEU A 543 9.78 -31.91 1.97
C LEU A 543 8.69 -32.38 1.02
N LEU A 544 8.83 -32.09 -0.27
CA LEU A 544 7.87 -32.52 -1.29
C LEU A 544 7.76 -34.04 -1.34
N ILE A 545 8.89 -34.75 -1.25
CA ILE A 545 8.95 -36.22 -1.25
C ILE A 545 8.33 -36.80 0.03
N ARG A 546 8.79 -36.39 1.22
CA ARG A 546 8.34 -36.96 2.50
C ARG A 546 6.87 -36.69 2.81
N THR A 547 6.35 -35.58 2.37
CA THR A 547 4.92 -35.25 2.59
C THR A 547 3.99 -36.04 1.67
N GLY A 548 4.47 -36.51 0.51
CA GLY A 548 3.66 -37.17 -0.53
C GLY A 548 2.71 -36.19 -1.24
N TYR A 549 3.01 -34.89 -1.19
CA TYR A 549 2.13 -33.86 -1.77
C TYR A 549 2.14 -33.90 -3.30
N VAL A 550 3.30 -34.11 -3.88
CA VAL A 550 3.46 -34.29 -5.34
C VAL A 550 2.72 -35.52 -5.82
N ASP A 551 2.87 -36.68 -5.15
CA ASP A 551 2.18 -37.91 -5.49
C ASP A 551 0.66 -37.78 -5.46
N MET A 552 0.15 -37.02 -4.48
CA MET A 552 -1.27 -36.67 -4.39
C MET A 552 -1.77 -35.87 -5.60
N LEU A 553 -1.01 -34.89 -6.07
CA LEU A 553 -1.38 -34.07 -7.23
C LEU A 553 -1.27 -34.88 -8.53
N GLU A 554 -0.24 -35.69 -8.67
CA GLU A 554 -0.01 -36.55 -9.84
C GLU A 554 -1.00 -37.72 -9.92
N SER A 555 -1.61 -38.14 -8.80
CA SER A 555 -2.59 -39.22 -8.76
C SER A 555 -3.84 -39.00 -9.62
N LYS A 556 -4.12 -37.74 -9.99
CA LYS A 556 -5.24 -37.30 -10.84
C LYS A 556 -4.73 -36.46 -11.98
N ASP A 557 -4.72 -36.97 -13.19
CA ASP A 557 -4.29 -36.24 -14.41
C ASP A 557 -5.36 -35.25 -14.88
N THR A 558 -5.44 -34.11 -14.18
CA THR A 558 -6.30 -32.98 -14.54
C THR A 558 -5.45 -31.75 -14.82
N GLU A 559 -5.88 -30.88 -15.72
CA GLU A 559 -5.18 -29.62 -16.02
C GLU A 559 -5.04 -28.73 -14.76
N GLU A 560 -6.02 -28.78 -13.87
CA GLU A 560 -5.96 -28.08 -12.60
C GLU A 560 -4.81 -28.60 -11.72
N ASN A 561 -4.66 -29.92 -11.60
CA ASN A 561 -3.58 -30.50 -10.79
C ASN A 561 -2.20 -30.28 -11.42
N LYS A 562 -2.10 -30.28 -12.76
CA LYS A 562 -0.86 -29.89 -13.45
C LYS A 562 -0.44 -28.47 -13.10
N THR A 563 -1.37 -27.51 -13.18
CA THR A 563 -1.12 -26.11 -12.80
C THR A 563 -0.72 -26.00 -11.32
N ARG A 564 -1.39 -26.74 -10.43
CA ARG A 564 -1.03 -26.78 -9.00
C ARG A 564 0.37 -27.33 -8.78
N LEU A 565 0.75 -28.38 -9.49
CA LEU A 565 2.07 -28.97 -9.42
C LEU A 565 3.15 -28.01 -9.91
N GLU A 566 2.89 -27.29 -11.00
CA GLU A 566 3.77 -26.22 -11.47
C GLU A 566 3.96 -25.13 -10.41
N ASN A 567 2.88 -24.70 -9.76
CA ASN A 567 2.94 -23.72 -8.68
C ASN A 567 3.76 -24.20 -7.47
N VAL A 568 3.59 -25.45 -7.09
CA VAL A 568 4.37 -26.08 -5.99
C VAL A 568 5.86 -26.13 -6.35
N ARG A 569 6.19 -26.48 -7.59
CA ARG A 569 7.58 -26.49 -8.07
C ARG A 569 8.16 -25.08 -8.19
N GLU A 570 7.36 -24.10 -8.59
CA GLU A 570 7.78 -22.70 -8.73
C GLU A 570 8.13 -22.06 -7.38
N LEU A 571 7.57 -22.52 -6.26
CA LEU A 571 7.97 -22.05 -4.94
C LEU A 571 9.47 -22.29 -4.66
N LYS A 572 10.06 -23.32 -5.27
CA LYS A 572 11.52 -23.55 -5.18
C LYS A 572 12.32 -22.41 -5.82
N SER A 573 11.83 -21.83 -6.92
CA SER A 573 12.46 -20.65 -7.55
C SER A 573 12.53 -19.49 -6.58
N SER A 574 11.47 -19.27 -5.79
CA SER A 574 11.45 -18.22 -4.75
C SER A 574 12.46 -18.53 -3.62
N ILE A 575 12.60 -19.79 -3.22
CA ILE A 575 13.60 -20.22 -2.22
C ILE A 575 15.01 -20.00 -2.75
N ASN A 576 15.31 -20.37 -4.00
CA ASN A 576 16.61 -20.14 -4.62
C ASN A 576 16.96 -18.64 -4.65
N SER A 577 16.02 -17.82 -5.11
CA SER A 577 16.22 -16.35 -5.14
C SER A 577 16.50 -15.77 -3.75
N TYR A 578 15.80 -16.25 -2.73
CA TYR A 578 16.08 -15.85 -1.34
C TYR A 578 17.50 -16.25 -0.92
N VAL A 579 17.91 -17.49 -1.18
CA VAL A 579 19.25 -17.99 -0.79
C VAL A 579 20.37 -17.23 -1.49
N GLU A 580 20.18 -16.82 -2.75
CA GLU A 580 21.14 -16.02 -3.50
C GLU A 580 21.31 -14.59 -2.95
N ASN A 581 20.25 -14.02 -2.36
CA ASN A 581 20.21 -12.63 -1.90
C ASN A 581 20.41 -12.46 -0.39
N ALA A 582 20.29 -13.53 0.40
CA ALA A 582 20.40 -13.48 1.85
C ALA A 582 21.85 -13.71 2.33
N GLU A 583 22.35 -12.88 3.23
CA GLU A 583 23.68 -13.05 3.85
C GLU A 583 23.80 -14.37 4.61
N THR A 584 22.77 -14.73 5.35
CA THR A 584 22.64 -15.98 6.11
C THR A 584 21.28 -16.59 5.86
N PRO A 585 21.13 -17.43 4.83
CA PRO A 585 19.84 -18.03 4.50
C PRO A 585 19.32 -18.93 5.62
N THR A 586 18.12 -18.65 6.14
CA THR A 586 17.45 -19.45 7.15
C THR A 586 15.99 -19.66 6.76
N LEU A 587 15.37 -20.75 7.25
CA LEU A 587 13.94 -21.00 7.03
C LEU A 587 13.08 -19.86 7.60
N ALA A 588 13.40 -19.38 8.81
CA ALA A 588 12.68 -18.28 9.43
C ALA A 588 12.76 -16.98 8.60
N GLY A 589 13.95 -16.66 8.05
CA GLY A 589 14.14 -15.50 7.19
C GLY A 589 13.37 -15.60 5.87
N PHE A 590 13.35 -16.78 5.24
CA PHE A 590 12.52 -17.01 4.05
C PHE A 590 11.03 -16.81 4.32
N LEU A 591 10.53 -17.36 5.41
CA LEU A 591 9.11 -17.20 5.80
C LEU A 591 8.76 -15.75 6.11
N GLU A 592 9.68 -14.98 6.69
CA GLU A 592 9.53 -13.56 6.93
C GLU A 592 9.47 -12.78 5.61
N GLU A 593 10.40 -13.06 4.68
CA GLU A 593 10.41 -12.40 3.36
C GLU A 593 9.09 -12.64 2.62
N ILE A 594 8.60 -13.90 2.58
CA ILE A 594 7.30 -14.21 1.94
C ILE A 594 6.13 -13.49 2.63
N ALA A 595 6.12 -13.43 3.96
CA ALA A 595 5.04 -12.76 4.69
C ALA A 595 5.00 -11.25 4.41
N LEU A 596 6.15 -10.63 4.19
CA LEU A 596 6.29 -9.20 3.89
C LEU A 596 6.27 -8.89 2.39
N TYR A 597 6.12 -9.90 1.53
CA TYR A 597 6.14 -9.78 0.08
C TYR A 597 4.94 -8.98 -0.45
N THR A 598 5.16 -8.09 -1.41
CA THR A 598 4.13 -7.27 -2.05
C THR A 598 4.04 -7.55 -3.55
N ASP A 599 2.84 -7.35 -4.15
CA ASP A 599 2.62 -7.57 -5.60
C ASP A 599 3.52 -6.71 -6.49
N LEU A 600 4.01 -5.57 -5.98
CA LEU A 600 4.93 -4.68 -6.68
C LEU A 600 6.32 -5.31 -6.92
N GLU A 601 6.68 -6.30 -6.12
CA GLU A 601 7.98 -6.99 -6.25
C GLU A 601 8.02 -7.94 -7.44
N GLN A 602 6.85 -8.38 -7.94
CA GLN A 602 6.74 -9.15 -9.19
C GLN A 602 6.88 -8.27 -10.45
N TYR A 603 6.86 -6.95 -10.29
CA TYR A 603 6.96 -6.05 -11.42
C TYR A 603 8.40 -5.98 -11.96
N ASN A 604 8.61 -6.58 -13.13
CA ASN A 604 9.86 -6.48 -13.88
C ASN A 604 9.74 -5.38 -14.94
N GLU A 605 10.54 -4.33 -14.81
CA GLU A 605 10.56 -3.18 -15.74
C GLU A 605 11.10 -3.54 -17.14
N ASN A 606 11.72 -4.71 -17.28
CA ASN A 606 12.29 -5.16 -18.56
C ASN A 606 11.29 -5.90 -19.46
N ASP A 607 10.15 -6.34 -18.90
CA ASP A 607 9.12 -7.02 -19.67
C ASP A 607 8.41 -6.04 -20.61
N ASP A 608 8.44 -6.30 -21.94
CA ASP A 608 7.77 -5.42 -22.91
C ASP A 608 6.26 -5.67 -22.96
N ALA A 609 5.56 -5.19 -21.95
CA ALA A 609 4.11 -5.30 -21.80
C ALA A 609 3.52 -4.04 -21.17
N VAL A 610 2.30 -3.68 -21.58
CA VAL A 610 1.52 -2.59 -20.96
C VAL A 610 1.25 -2.92 -19.50
N VAL A 611 1.53 -2.00 -18.60
CA VAL A 611 1.30 -2.19 -17.18
C VAL A 611 -0.06 -1.65 -16.79
N MET A 612 -0.84 -2.47 -16.09
CA MET A 612 -2.18 -2.12 -15.60
C MET A 612 -2.21 -2.24 -14.09
N MET A 613 -2.65 -1.18 -13.39
CA MET A 613 -2.73 -1.20 -11.92
C MET A 613 -3.68 -0.15 -11.37
N THR A 614 -3.97 -0.23 -10.08
CA THR A 614 -4.69 0.86 -9.41
C THR A 614 -3.80 2.10 -9.27
N MET A 615 -4.42 3.28 -9.19
CA MET A 615 -3.71 4.55 -8.95
C MET A 615 -2.90 4.50 -7.66
N HIS A 616 -3.37 3.77 -6.63
CA HIS A 616 -2.62 3.57 -5.37
C HIS A 616 -1.35 2.74 -5.58
N SER A 617 -1.44 1.66 -6.35
CA SER A 617 -0.29 0.79 -6.65
C SER A 617 0.77 1.49 -7.51
N ALA A 618 0.39 2.55 -8.21
CA ALA A 618 1.30 3.32 -9.05
C ALA A 618 2.19 4.29 -8.24
N LYS A 619 1.96 4.46 -6.94
CA LYS A 619 2.83 5.28 -6.09
C LYS A 619 4.24 4.69 -6.07
N GLY A 620 5.25 5.56 -6.22
CA GLY A 620 6.66 5.15 -6.35
C GLY A 620 7.09 4.81 -7.78
N LEU A 621 6.17 4.47 -8.69
CA LEU A 621 6.47 4.16 -10.10
C LEU A 621 6.37 5.39 -10.99
N GLU A 622 6.88 5.26 -12.24
CA GLU A 622 6.84 6.32 -13.25
C GLU A 622 6.93 5.75 -14.66
N PHE A 623 6.14 6.28 -15.58
CA PHE A 623 6.02 5.77 -16.95
C PHE A 623 6.10 6.91 -17.97
N PRO A 624 6.68 6.69 -19.17
CA PRO A 624 6.65 7.67 -20.25
C PRO A 624 5.23 8.10 -20.60
N HIS A 625 4.30 7.17 -20.74
CA HIS A 625 2.92 7.41 -21.17
C HIS A 625 1.92 6.81 -20.20
N VAL A 626 1.04 7.64 -19.65
CA VAL A 626 0.04 7.22 -18.65
C VAL A 626 -1.38 7.48 -19.16
N PHE A 627 -2.23 6.47 -19.02
CA PHE A 627 -3.67 6.55 -19.23
C PHE A 627 -4.38 6.46 -17.87
N LEU A 628 -5.16 7.49 -17.51
CA LEU A 628 -6.05 7.50 -16.36
C LEU A 628 -7.46 7.21 -16.86
N VAL A 629 -7.98 6.01 -16.57
CA VAL A 629 -9.25 5.56 -17.12
C VAL A 629 -10.37 5.59 -16.08
N GLY A 630 -11.61 5.81 -16.55
CA GLY A 630 -12.79 5.90 -15.69
C GLY A 630 -12.80 7.13 -14.79
N PHE A 631 -12.45 8.28 -15.34
CA PHE A 631 -12.36 9.53 -14.62
C PHE A 631 -13.76 10.17 -14.46
N GLU A 632 -14.58 9.59 -13.55
CA GLU A 632 -16.01 9.82 -13.41
C GLU A 632 -16.43 10.04 -11.97
N ASP A 633 -17.28 11.05 -11.67
CA ASP A 633 -17.83 11.29 -10.33
C ASP A 633 -18.60 10.04 -9.84
N GLY A 634 -18.28 9.59 -8.62
CA GLY A 634 -18.80 8.37 -8.03
C GLY A 634 -17.90 7.14 -8.23
N LEU A 635 -17.01 7.19 -9.22
CA LEU A 635 -15.93 6.21 -9.40
C LEU A 635 -14.59 6.81 -8.97
N PHE A 636 -14.25 7.98 -9.50
CA PHE A 636 -13.10 8.77 -9.11
C PHE A 636 -13.38 10.28 -9.26
N PRO A 637 -13.62 11.02 -8.14
CA PRO A 637 -13.60 10.54 -6.75
C PRO A 637 -14.71 9.55 -6.45
N GLY A 638 -14.42 8.63 -5.50
CA GLY A 638 -15.38 7.61 -5.06
C GLY A 638 -16.61 8.21 -4.36
N MET A 639 -17.74 7.48 -4.37
CA MET A 639 -19.00 7.94 -3.76
C MET A 639 -18.86 8.37 -2.28
N ARG A 640 -17.96 7.74 -1.52
CA ARG A 640 -17.74 8.07 -0.10
C ARG A 640 -17.14 9.45 0.11
N ALA A 641 -16.29 9.89 -0.81
CA ALA A 641 -15.66 11.20 -0.75
C ALA A 641 -16.64 12.35 -1.09
N ILE A 642 -17.76 12.02 -1.78
CA ILE A 642 -18.74 13.04 -2.13
C ILE A 642 -19.53 13.44 -0.88
N GLY A 643 -19.26 14.63 -0.35
CA GLY A 643 -19.86 15.17 0.87
C GLY A 643 -18.96 15.14 2.10
N ASP A 644 -17.78 14.53 2.00
CA ASP A 644 -16.74 14.55 3.04
C ASP A 644 -15.51 15.30 2.53
N ALA A 645 -15.16 16.40 3.19
CA ALA A 645 -14.06 17.27 2.75
C ALA A 645 -12.68 16.61 2.88
N GLU A 646 -12.46 15.82 3.95
CA GLU A 646 -11.18 15.16 4.20
C GLU A 646 -10.96 13.99 3.23
N GLU A 647 -12.00 13.18 3.00
CA GLU A 647 -11.96 12.12 1.99
C GLU A 647 -11.77 12.68 0.57
N MET A 648 -12.37 13.85 0.27
CA MET A 648 -12.19 14.53 -1.01
C MET A 648 -10.76 15.04 -1.19
N GLU A 649 -10.14 15.54 -0.14
CA GLU A 649 -8.72 15.92 -0.19
C GLU A 649 -7.80 14.73 -0.42
N GLU A 650 -8.10 13.56 0.16
CA GLU A 650 -7.34 12.34 -0.10
C GLU A 650 -7.50 11.84 -1.53
N GLU A 651 -8.73 11.80 -2.06
CA GLU A 651 -8.97 11.46 -3.48
C GLU A 651 -8.26 12.45 -4.43
N ARG A 652 -8.16 13.75 -4.05
CA ARG A 652 -7.42 14.74 -4.83
C ARG A 652 -5.90 14.51 -4.76
N ARG A 653 -5.35 14.09 -3.59
CA ARG A 653 -3.95 13.66 -3.49
C ARG A 653 -3.71 12.43 -4.36
N LEU A 654 -4.65 11.49 -4.41
CA LEU A 654 -4.57 10.33 -5.31
C LEU A 654 -4.58 10.75 -6.79
N CYS A 655 -5.40 11.75 -7.15
CA CYS A 655 -5.38 12.34 -8.48
C CYS A 655 -4.02 12.97 -8.81
N TYR A 656 -3.47 13.76 -7.90
CA TYR A 656 -2.13 14.34 -8.03
C TYR A 656 -1.04 13.25 -8.18
N VAL A 657 -1.10 12.18 -7.37
CA VAL A 657 -0.19 11.04 -7.50
C VAL A 657 -0.31 10.43 -8.90
N ALA A 658 -1.53 10.14 -9.37
CA ALA A 658 -1.77 9.51 -10.66
C ALA A 658 -1.24 10.36 -11.84
N ILE A 659 -1.51 11.67 -11.84
CA ILE A 659 -1.02 12.61 -12.84
C ILE A 659 0.52 12.64 -12.85
N THR A 660 1.14 12.71 -11.69
CA THR A 660 2.62 12.81 -11.55
C THR A 660 3.36 11.50 -11.83
N ARG A 661 2.65 10.41 -12.20
CA ARG A 661 3.31 9.19 -12.72
C ARG A 661 3.77 9.33 -14.16
N ALA A 662 3.17 10.26 -14.90
CA ALA A 662 3.51 10.51 -16.30
C ALA A 662 4.80 11.33 -16.45
N LYS A 663 5.68 10.86 -17.36
CA LYS A 663 6.91 11.59 -17.76
C LYS A 663 6.66 12.49 -18.96
N GLN A 664 6.12 11.91 -20.05
CA GLN A 664 6.02 12.54 -21.36
C GLN A 664 4.60 12.91 -21.76
N SER A 665 3.65 11.97 -21.60
CA SER A 665 2.25 12.22 -21.97
C SER A 665 1.27 11.66 -20.96
N LEU A 666 0.16 12.38 -20.81
CA LEU A 666 -0.96 12.01 -19.97
C LEU A 666 -2.25 12.02 -20.79
N THR A 667 -2.98 10.91 -20.77
CA THR A 667 -4.31 10.78 -21.36
C THR A 667 -5.30 10.43 -20.26
N ILE A 668 -6.38 11.20 -20.15
CA ILE A 668 -7.47 10.97 -19.19
C ILE A 668 -8.70 10.56 -20.00
N THR A 669 -9.37 9.48 -19.60
CA THR A 669 -10.57 9.00 -20.27
C THR A 669 -11.74 8.87 -19.30
N HIS A 670 -12.94 9.11 -19.80
CA HIS A 670 -14.20 8.88 -19.08
C HIS A 670 -15.27 8.40 -20.05
N ALA A 671 -16.25 7.64 -19.57
CA ALA A 671 -17.38 7.16 -20.33
C ALA A 671 -18.68 7.85 -19.91
N ARG A 672 -19.64 8.01 -20.85
CA ARG A 672 -20.99 8.53 -20.52
C ARG A 672 -21.84 7.52 -19.78
N GLN A 673 -21.63 6.25 -20.06
CA GLN A 673 -22.28 5.13 -19.40
C GLN A 673 -21.23 4.11 -19.05
N ARG A 674 -21.38 3.50 -17.88
CA ARG A 674 -20.48 2.44 -17.43
C ARG A 674 -21.25 1.33 -16.74
N MET A 675 -20.91 0.09 -17.05
CA MET A 675 -21.39 -1.09 -16.36
C MET A 675 -20.38 -1.52 -15.30
N ILE A 676 -20.79 -1.46 -14.03
CA ILE A 676 -20.00 -1.94 -12.88
C ILE A 676 -20.88 -2.90 -12.09
N TYR A 677 -20.34 -4.08 -11.76
CA TYR A 677 -21.06 -5.13 -11.03
C TYR A 677 -22.42 -5.50 -11.67
N GLY A 678 -22.48 -5.55 -13.02
CA GLY A 678 -23.68 -5.92 -13.76
C GLY A 678 -24.77 -4.85 -13.82
N ARG A 679 -24.49 -3.61 -13.38
CA ARG A 679 -25.42 -2.47 -13.46
C ARG A 679 -24.85 -1.36 -14.31
N THR A 680 -25.56 -0.99 -15.38
CA THR A 680 -25.21 0.16 -16.18
C THR A 680 -25.77 1.43 -15.55
N SER A 681 -24.91 2.41 -15.35
CA SER A 681 -25.25 3.74 -14.84
C SER A 681 -24.72 4.83 -15.76
N SER A 682 -25.44 5.94 -15.83
CA SER A 682 -24.94 7.16 -16.46
C SER A 682 -23.86 7.76 -15.56
N ALA A 683 -22.72 8.10 -16.16
CA ALA A 683 -21.57 8.66 -15.47
C ALA A 683 -21.41 10.15 -15.82
N LEU A 684 -21.06 10.95 -14.83
CA LEU A 684 -20.66 12.34 -15.01
C LEU A 684 -19.13 12.42 -15.03
N PRO A 685 -18.55 13.29 -15.89
CA PRO A 685 -17.12 13.52 -15.85
C PRO A 685 -16.66 13.93 -14.45
N SER A 686 -15.52 13.41 -14.00
CA SER A 686 -14.94 13.72 -12.71
C SER A 686 -14.81 15.23 -12.49
N ARG A 687 -15.15 15.69 -11.29
CA ARG A 687 -14.97 17.08 -10.89
C ARG A 687 -13.52 17.54 -10.97
N PHE A 688 -12.56 16.64 -10.81
CA PHE A 688 -11.13 16.96 -10.93
C PHE A 688 -10.73 17.43 -12.33
N LEU A 689 -11.50 17.06 -13.39
CA LEU A 689 -11.27 17.60 -14.73
C LEU A 689 -11.51 19.12 -14.82
N ARG A 690 -12.39 19.66 -13.98
CA ARG A 690 -12.65 21.10 -13.91
C ARG A 690 -11.59 21.88 -13.14
N GLU A 691 -10.78 21.17 -12.37
CA GLU A 691 -9.67 21.77 -11.59
C GLU A 691 -8.40 21.90 -12.44
N ILE A 692 -8.34 21.26 -13.61
CA ILE A 692 -7.24 21.40 -14.58
C ILE A 692 -7.53 22.58 -15.50
N PRO A 693 -6.59 23.52 -15.69
CA PRO A 693 -6.75 24.67 -16.59
C PRO A 693 -7.06 24.26 -18.02
N GLU A 694 -7.99 24.94 -18.66
CA GLU A 694 -8.43 24.58 -20.03
C GLU A 694 -7.31 24.68 -21.08
N GLU A 695 -6.36 25.59 -20.89
CA GLU A 695 -5.18 25.73 -21.73
C GLU A 695 -4.22 24.53 -21.66
N CYS A 696 -4.34 23.72 -20.62
CA CYS A 696 -3.54 22.49 -20.46
C CYS A 696 -4.21 21.26 -21.06
N ILE A 697 -5.42 21.35 -21.57
CA ILE A 697 -6.27 20.22 -22.00
C ILE A 697 -6.56 20.28 -23.49
N VAL A 698 -6.47 19.14 -24.15
CA VAL A 698 -7.04 18.91 -25.48
C VAL A 698 -8.16 17.88 -25.37
N LYS A 699 -9.39 18.27 -25.68
CA LYS A 699 -10.58 17.39 -25.63
C LYS A 699 -10.77 16.68 -26.97
N LYS A 700 -10.97 15.37 -26.93
CA LYS A 700 -11.33 14.52 -28.07
C LYS A 700 -12.54 13.65 -27.72
N GLY A 701 -13.27 13.17 -28.72
CA GLY A 701 -14.50 12.40 -28.50
C GLY A 701 -15.73 13.31 -28.30
N GLY A 702 -16.86 12.71 -27.95
CA GLY A 702 -18.14 13.44 -27.92
C GLY A 702 -18.75 13.65 -29.30
N TYR A 703 -20.07 13.56 -29.36
CA TYR A 703 -20.78 14.00 -30.58
C TYR A 703 -20.67 15.53 -30.68
N HIS A 704 -19.86 16.04 -31.58
CA HIS A 704 -19.98 17.42 -32.04
C HIS A 704 -21.38 17.63 -32.60
N ARG A 705 -22.26 18.29 -31.85
CA ARG A 705 -23.34 19.01 -32.43
C ARG A 705 -22.70 20.14 -33.25
N THR A 706 -22.44 19.91 -34.49
CA THR A 706 -22.13 20.98 -35.44
C THR A 706 -23.34 21.92 -35.48
N SER A 707 -23.24 23.01 -34.74
CA SER A 707 -24.08 24.17 -34.97
C SER A 707 -23.58 24.83 -36.25
N THR A 708 -24.02 24.35 -37.39
CA THR A 708 -23.92 25.10 -38.62
C THR A 708 -24.98 26.18 -38.60
N SER A 709 -24.58 27.36 -38.12
CA SER A 709 -25.23 28.61 -38.52
C SER A 709 -24.44 29.18 -39.68
N GLU A 710 -24.80 28.81 -40.89
CA GLU A 710 -24.48 29.64 -42.04
C GLU A 710 -25.78 30.09 -42.74
N HIS A 711 -26.00 31.37 -42.63
CA HIS A 711 -26.86 32.11 -43.53
C HIS A 711 -26.32 32.02 -44.95
N SER A 712 -27.10 31.52 -45.86
CA SER A 712 -27.10 32.00 -47.23
C SER A 712 -28.49 31.83 -47.83
N GLY A 713 -29.12 32.95 -48.13
CA GLY A 713 -30.33 33.02 -48.92
C GLY A 713 -30.06 32.65 -50.35
N TYR A 714 -31.06 32.06 -51.04
CA TYR A 714 -31.56 32.48 -52.28
C TYR A 714 -32.72 31.54 -52.80
N SER A 715 -33.86 32.15 -52.91
CA SER A 715 -35.01 32.08 -53.84
C SER A 715 -35.34 30.80 -54.59
N ALA A 716 -36.59 30.46 -54.37
CA ALA A 716 -37.71 30.21 -55.37
C ALA A 716 -37.54 29.22 -56.53
N TYR A 717 -38.39 28.23 -56.57
CA TYR A 717 -39.44 27.95 -57.53
C TYR A 717 -40.01 26.53 -57.40
N GLY A 718 -41.32 26.42 -57.25
CA GLY A 718 -42.19 25.56 -58.08
C GLY A 718 -42.70 24.24 -57.51
N SER A 719 -43.91 24.31 -56.93
CA SER A 719 -45.08 23.40 -57.13
C SER A 719 -44.83 21.88 -57.24
N HIS A 720 -45.39 21.07 -56.36
CA HIS A 720 -46.55 20.20 -56.48
C HIS A 720 -46.72 19.29 -55.27
N ALA A 721 -47.87 19.36 -54.60
CA ALA A 721 -48.36 18.36 -53.66
C ALA A 721 -48.85 17.10 -54.45
N PRO A 722 -48.87 15.89 -53.78
CA PRO A 722 -50.02 15.59 -52.95
C PRO A 722 -49.73 14.73 -51.73
N GLN A 723 -50.43 15.06 -50.68
CA GLN A 723 -51.17 14.26 -49.69
C GLN A 723 -50.61 13.00 -49.03
N THR A 724 -50.67 13.15 -47.75
CA THR A 724 -51.16 12.23 -46.73
C THR A 724 -50.19 11.15 -46.15
N ARG A 725 -49.74 11.34 -44.96
CA ARG A 725 -50.07 10.57 -43.77
C ARG A 725 -49.35 11.11 -42.57
N LYS A 726 -50.09 11.48 -41.57
CA LYS A 726 -49.59 11.87 -40.21
C LYS A 726 -48.88 10.69 -39.53
N PRO A 727 -47.77 10.92 -38.86
CA PRO A 727 -47.52 10.32 -37.53
C PRO A 727 -47.59 11.38 -36.46
N ARG A 728 -48.05 10.91 -35.36
CA ARG A 728 -48.26 11.63 -34.08
C ARG A 728 -47.00 12.26 -33.52
N SER A 729 -47.22 13.48 -33.07
CA SER A 729 -46.50 14.29 -32.12
C SER A 729 -45.57 13.56 -31.14
N SER A 730 -44.31 14.00 -31.03
CA SER A 730 -43.53 13.98 -29.84
C SER A 730 -43.30 15.43 -29.37
N ILE A 731 -43.89 15.81 -28.49
CA ILE A 731 -43.89 16.52 -27.20
C ILE A 731 -42.51 17.14 -26.90
N LEU A 732 -42.45 18.46 -27.03
CA LEU A 732 -42.50 19.49 -26.03
C LEU A 732 -41.25 19.68 -25.16
N SER A 733 -40.52 20.71 -25.54
CA SER A 733 -39.80 21.56 -24.61
C SER A 733 -40.75 22.09 -23.54
N ALA A 734 -40.50 21.80 -22.29
CA ALA A 734 -41.16 22.42 -21.16
C ALA A 734 -40.20 23.37 -20.44
N ALA A 735 -40.68 24.59 -20.25
CA ALA A 735 -40.14 25.62 -19.39
C ALA A 735 -40.10 25.14 -17.89
N PRO A 736 -39.33 25.79 -17.01
CA PRO A 736 -39.20 25.35 -15.62
C PRO A 736 -40.55 25.44 -14.92
N ALA A 737 -41.04 24.29 -14.44
CA ALA A 737 -42.24 24.17 -13.65
C ALA A 737 -42.02 24.71 -12.23
N ALA A 738 -43.01 25.40 -11.75
CA ALA A 738 -43.17 25.85 -10.38
C ALA A 738 -43.08 24.65 -9.37
N PRO A 739 -42.70 24.87 -8.13
CA PRO A 739 -42.50 23.79 -7.16
C PRO A 739 -43.83 23.04 -6.92
N THR A 740 -43.82 21.76 -7.23
CA THR A 740 -44.97 20.85 -6.95
C THR A 740 -45.15 20.73 -5.45
N PRO A 741 -46.39 20.85 -4.89
CA PRO A 741 -46.63 20.68 -3.46
C PRO A 741 -46.24 19.26 -3.06
N CYS A 742 -45.43 19.14 -2.02
CA CYS A 742 -45.07 17.86 -1.44
C CYS A 742 -46.34 17.18 -0.87
N LEU A 743 -46.57 15.93 -1.25
CA LEU A 743 -47.70 15.15 -0.72
C LEU A 743 -47.42 14.89 0.76
N GLU A 744 -48.23 15.51 1.65
CA GLU A 744 -48.12 15.22 3.08
C GLU A 744 -48.81 13.88 3.37
N LEU A 745 -48.00 12.90 3.72
CA LEU A 745 -48.42 11.56 4.09
C LEU A 745 -48.18 11.31 5.57
N ASN A 746 -49.10 10.61 6.19
CA ASN A 746 -49.00 10.17 7.58
C ASN A 746 -49.00 8.63 7.65
N GLN A 747 -48.52 8.10 8.74
CA GLN A 747 -48.61 6.66 9.02
C GLN A 747 -50.09 6.23 9.02
N GLY A 748 -50.38 5.15 8.27
CA GLY A 748 -51.75 4.65 8.07
C GLY A 748 -52.42 5.13 6.79
N ASP A 749 -51.81 6.07 6.05
CA ASP A 749 -52.36 6.52 4.76
C ASP A 749 -52.24 5.45 3.70
N MET A 750 -53.31 5.30 2.90
CA MET A 750 -53.26 4.45 1.70
C MET A 750 -52.81 5.27 0.48
N VAL A 751 -51.93 4.69 -0.29
CA VAL A 751 -51.35 5.35 -1.50
C VAL A 751 -51.42 4.44 -2.72
N MET A 752 -51.48 5.07 -3.88
CA MET A 752 -51.32 4.40 -5.19
C MET A 752 -50.06 4.91 -5.86
N HIS A 753 -49.09 4.04 -6.07
CA HIS A 753 -47.86 4.36 -6.76
C HIS A 753 -47.91 3.83 -8.20
N ALA A 754 -47.50 4.65 -9.16
CA ALA A 754 -47.62 4.32 -10.60
C ALA A 754 -46.91 3.02 -11.00
N ALA A 755 -45.78 2.67 -10.37
CA ALA A 755 -45.01 1.46 -10.68
C ALA A 755 -45.20 0.34 -9.63
N PHE A 756 -45.69 0.65 -8.40
CA PHE A 756 -45.71 -0.32 -7.29
C PHE A 756 -47.14 -0.68 -6.81
N GLY A 757 -48.16 -0.07 -7.44
CA GLY A 757 -49.54 -0.36 -7.10
C GLY A 757 -49.97 0.27 -5.77
N ARG A 758 -50.99 -0.35 -5.15
CA ARG A 758 -51.60 0.10 -3.91
C ARG A 758 -50.72 -0.28 -2.72
N GLY A 759 -50.57 0.62 -1.73
CA GLY A 759 -49.77 0.37 -0.55
C GLY A 759 -50.22 1.18 0.65
N LEU A 760 -49.83 0.70 1.85
CA LEU A 760 -50.09 1.31 3.15
C LEU A 760 -48.82 1.94 3.70
N VAL A 761 -48.85 3.20 4.12
CA VAL A 761 -47.70 3.89 4.73
C VAL A 761 -47.53 3.36 6.16
N LEU A 762 -46.45 2.64 6.39
CA LEU A 762 -46.09 2.05 7.68
C LEU A 762 -45.38 3.04 8.60
N SER A 763 -44.52 3.89 8.06
CA SER A 763 -43.82 4.90 8.84
C SER A 763 -43.40 6.09 7.97
N VAL A 764 -43.32 7.27 8.61
CA VAL A 764 -42.85 8.52 8.00
C VAL A 764 -41.77 9.12 8.89
N ARG A 765 -40.52 9.18 8.42
CA ARG A 765 -39.40 9.76 9.13
C ARG A 765 -38.94 11.04 8.47
N LYS A 766 -39.10 12.19 9.12
CA LYS A 766 -38.62 13.49 8.61
C LYS A 766 -37.10 13.55 8.62
N MET A 767 -36.50 13.98 7.51
CA MET A 767 -35.06 14.08 7.30
C MET A 767 -34.73 15.38 6.54
N GLY A 768 -34.24 16.39 7.25
CA GLY A 768 -33.59 17.58 6.65
C GLY A 768 -34.28 18.21 5.43
N GLY A 769 -35.59 18.47 5.49
CA GLY A 769 -36.36 19.08 4.38
C GLY A 769 -37.03 18.10 3.42
N ASP A 770 -36.96 16.77 3.66
CA ASP A 770 -37.68 15.69 2.99
C ASP A 770 -38.20 14.67 4.02
N ALA A 771 -38.87 13.61 3.63
CA ALA A 771 -39.26 12.53 4.49
C ALA A 771 -39.02 11.16 3.84
N LEU A 772 -38.52 10.21 4.65
CA LEU A 772 -38.40 8.82 4.26
C LEU A 772 -39.73 8.11 4.61
N LEU A 773 -40.37 7.57 3.60
CA LEU A 773 -41.63 6.82 3.71
C LEU A 773 -41.30 5.33 3.65
N GLU A 774 -41.86 4.55 4.56
CA GLU A 774 -41.83 3.10 4.50
C GLU A 774 -43.25 2.63 4.17
N ILE A 775 -43.44 2.00 3.02
CA ILE A 775 -44.72 1.68 2.44
C ILE A 775 -44.81 0.18 2.15
N ALA A 776 -45.80 -0.50 2.67
CA ALA A 776 -46.11 -1.88 2.33
C ALA A 776 -47.05 -1.89 1.12
N PHE A 777 -46.59 -2.35 -0.02
CA PHE A 777 -47.35 -2.51 -1.27
C PHE A 777 -47.93 -3.93 -1.34
N ASP A 778 -49.15 -4.04 -1.87
CA ASP A 778 -49.89 -5.30 -1.90
C ASP A 778 -49.16 -6.42 -2.65
N ASP A 779 -48.51 -6.10 -3.80
CA ASP A 779 -47.93 -7.07 -4.71
C ASP A 779 -46.39 -7.27 -4.54
N ILE A 780 -45.68 -6.29 -3.95
CA ILE A 780 -44.19 -6.28 -3.97
C ILE A 780 -43.54 -6.11 -2.60
N GLY A 781 -44.34 -6.15 -1.52
CA GLY A 781 -43.87 -6.02 -0.15
C GLY A 781 -43.41 -4.61 0.22
N THR A 782 -42.66 -4.47 1.31
CA THR A 782 -42.31 -3.16 1.89
C THR A 782 -41.18 -2.49 1.15
N LYS A 783 -41.34 -1.21 0.80
CA LYS A 783 -40.32 -0.35 0.15
C LYS A 783 -40.13 0.93 0.94
N LYS A 784 -38.88 1.46 0.89
CA LYS A 784 -38.50 2.75 1.47
C LYS A 784 -38.33 3.76 0.32
N LEU A 785 -39.11 4.86 0.37
CA LEU A 785 -39.14 5.88 -0.69
C LEU A 785 -38.96 7.27 -0.08
N MET A 786 -38.27 8.17 -0.77
CA MET A 786 -38.18 9.59 -0.39
C MET A 786 -39.45 10.32 -0.84
N ALA A 787 -40.08 11.06 0.06
CA ALA A 787 -41.39 11.68 -0.15
C ALA A 787 -41.43 12.63 -1.35
N LYS A 788 -40.42 13.50 -1.51
CA LYS A 788 -40.34 14.43 -2.64
C LYS A 788 -40.26 13.72 -3.99
N THR A 789 -39.41 12.68 -4.07
CA THR A 789 -39.24 11.90 -5.30
C THR A 789 -40.47 11.04 -5.60
N ALA A 790 -41.05 10.44 -4.57
CA ALA A 790 -42.21 9.58 -4.70
C ALA A 790 -43.48 10.36 -5.06
N SER A 791 -43.62 11.61 -4.59
CA SER A 791 -44.82 12.46 -4.85
C SER A 791 -45.09 12.69 -6.36
N ALA A 792 -44.05 12.60 -7.20
CA ALA A 792 -44.23 12.71 -8.65
C ALA A 792 -44.96 11.48 -9.27
N HIS A 793 -44.93 10.33 -8.59
CA HIS A 793 -45.43 9.05 -9.11
C HIS A 793 -46.46 8.39 -8.16
N MET A 794 -46.89 9.09 -7.09
CA MET A 794 -47.76 8.56 -6.04
C MET A 794 -48.90 9.49 -5.74
N LYS A 795 -50.08 8.91 -5.48
CA LYS A 795 -51.26 9.64 -5.05
C LYS A 795 -51.76 9.05 -3.76
N LYS A 796 -52.24 9.88 -2.84
CA LYS A 796 -52.99 9.45 -1.66
C LYS A 796 -54.39 8.99 -2.10
N LEU A 797 -54.82 7.83 -1.61
CA LEU A 797 -56.16 7.26 -1.89
C LEU A 797 -57.23 7.74 -0.91
#